data_f29606fe123cf7710e57c9869187d8dc
#
_entry.id   f29606fe123cf7710e57c9869187d8dc
#
_cell.length_a   1.000
_cell.length_b   1.000
_cell.length_c   1.000
_cell.angle_alpha   90.00
_cell.angle_beta   90.00
_cell.angle_gamma   90.00
#
_symmetry.space_group_name_H-M   'P 1'
#
loop_
_entity.id
_entity.type
_entity.pdbx_description
1 polymer ?
#
loop_
_entity_poly.entity_id
_entity_poly.type
_entity_poly.pdbx_seq_one_letter_code
_entity_poly.pdbx_strand_id
1 'polypeptide(L)'
;MLQRTLLLLLGFTLVFSAQTSFAAVKKAAAQTIENGATLHGYVQDAATKETLISATVNIKSARRGAFTNKNGYFSINNIPPGKYTVTISFLGYKQLERDLIFEPKESKKITFVLETDAISTAGIAVEAEREIEKRQISISVVNIPMKQLTQLRVGGEADVFRALQFLPGILTSSQISSGLYVRGGSPDQNLVLLDGSAVYNPSHLFGFISTFNPEAIKDVEIIKGGYPAEYGNRLSAVLNLTQKDGNREHFEGLASLGLISSRASLQGPLGADGSWFLGGRRTYFDLLLGAMPEDKENPLPNFGFYDLNAKIAYDLGTNDKVFFSGFMSRDHLTLDGAGLEFGLGVGNRAGSIRWTHILGDELFTTVNFSASRYDNEFNVNNSGFKFLAQNSIADYTLKLEAEWFAGKDLTVKAGYEGSRFAFAYKQLFGKDSLPQAGTNTAGAVNLDNADYTHAVFGQANYQFTEQFSVQAGLRWNYWDSSAITTWDPRLALRYQASNETSIKFAYGIYHQYLRLATQPDFSFFDTWLPTDNSVSASKATHYILSLQTEPITDYSLNFDVYYKKLENISELNLTATTVTKVSDLFFSGSGEAYGAEIFLQKKAGNFTGWAGYGLGWVTARFDSINEGREFRPKYDRRHDLKLVGMYKINDSWEVGATFTFQSGQSYTAATSRFGHIMPEYNRAVSFVTPSERYGLRLPPSHQLNVSANYSSTLFDLPMRLLIDIYNVYSRRDIWFRYYDTSTDITVVKDVKLLPIIPTVSIEVKF
;
A
#
# COMPACT_ATOMS: atom_id res chain seq x y z
N MET A 1 -36.67 -8.28 -4.49
CA MET A 1 -36.22 -9.59 -4.01
C MET A 1 -35.94 -10.57 -5.16
N LEU A 2 -36.84 -10.73 -6.14
CA LEU A 2 -36.65 -11.65 -7.28
C LEU A 2 -35.43 -11.30 -8.18
N GLN A 3 -35.16 -10.02 -8.43
CA GLN A 3 -33.98 -9.59 -9.22
C GLN A 3 -32.64 -9.87 -8.51
N ARG A 4 -32.60 -9.85 -7.16
CA ARG A 4 -31.39 -10.14 -6.37
C ARG A 4 -31.04 -11.63 -6.39
N THR A 5 -32.05 -12.50 -6.40
CA THR A 5 -31.86 -13.97 -6.52
C THR A 5 -31.42 -14.36 -7.93
N LEU A 6 -31.87 -13.61 -8.96
CA LEU A 6 -31.49 -13.84 -10.35
C LEU A 6 -30.01 -13.48 -10.62
N LEU A 7 -29.48 -12.43 -9.99
CA LEU A 7 -28.07 -12.04 -10.10
C LEU A 7 -27.12 -13.05 -9.41
N LEU A 8 -27.52 -13.62 -8.26
CA LEU A 8 -26.77 -14.69 -7.60
C LEU A 8 -26.82 -16.00 -8.41
N LEU A 9 -27.95 -16.31 -9.04
CA LEU A 9 -28.09 -17.46 -9.94
C LEU A 9 -27.32 -17.23 -11.27
N LEU A 10 -27.27 -16.01 -11.79
CA LEU A 10 -26.43 -15.65 -12.95
C LEU A 10 -24.95 -15.74 -12.64
N GLY A 11 -24.50 -15.39 -11.43
CA GLY A 11 -23.11 -15.62 -10.98
C GLY A 11 -22.77 -17.11 -10.93
N PHE A 12 -23.68 -17.94 -10.43
CA PHE A 12 -23.48 -19.40 -10.38
C PHE A 12 -23.56 -20.07 -11.78
N THR A 13 -24.48 -19.61 -12.65
CA THR A 13 -24.57 -20.08 -14.03
C THR A 13 -23.42 -19.60 -14.91
N LEU A 14 -22.83 -18.41 -14.65
CA LEU A 14 -21.61 -17.96 -15.34
C LEU A 14 -20.40 -18.84 -14.99
N VAL A 15 -20.29 -19.34 -13.76
CA VAL A 15 -19.24 -20.31 -13.40
C VAL A 15 -19.47 -21.65 -14.10
N PHE A 16 -20.73 -22.08 -14.31
CA PHE A 16 -21.05 -23.33 -15.01
C PHE A 16 -21.01 -23.18 -16.54
N SER A 17 -21.42 -22.02 -17.11
CA SER A 17 -21.28 -21.75 -18.55
C SER A 17 -19.85 -21.43 -18.98
N ALA A 18 -18.98 -21.06 -18.04
CA ALA A 18 -17.55 -20.99 -18.26
C ALA A 18 -16.96 -22.34 -18.72
N GLN A 19 -17.50 -23.50 -18.28
CA GLN A 19 -17.02 -24.79 -18.74
C GLN A 19 -17.19 -25.04 -20.25
N THR A 20 -18.26 -24.51 -20.87
CA THR A 20 -18.48 -24.65 -22.32
C THR A 20 -17.68 -23.61 -23.13
N SER A 21 -17.49 -22.40 -22.61
CA SER A 21 -16.60 -21.39 -23.21
C SER A 21 -15.13 -21.76 -23.05
N PHE A 22 -14.75 -22.40 -21.94
CA PHE A 22 -13.42 -22.95 -21.71
C PHE A 22 -13.04 -24.02 -22.75
N ALA A 23 -14.00 -24.85 -23.19
CA ALA A 23 -13.75 -25.88 -24.25
C ALA A 23 -13.45 -25.24 -25.60
N ALA A 24 -14.07 -24.10 -25.94
CA ALA A 24 -13.83 -23.39 -27.20
C ALA A 24 -12.46 -22.65 -27.20
N VAL A 25 -12.08 -22.06 -26.09
CA VAL A 25 -10.76 -21.41 -25.91
C VAL A 25 -9.64 -22.47 -25.88
N LYS A 26 -9.89 -23.63 -25.27
CA LYS A 26 -8.97 -24.80 -25.31
C LYS A 26 -8.64 -25.23 -26.72
N LYS A 27 -9.58 -25.11 -27.68
CA LYS A 27 -9.40 -25.49 -29.10
C LYS A 27 -8.58 -24.46 -29.88
N ALA A 28 -8.58 -23.18 -29.46
CA ALA A 28 -7.79 -22.11 -30.07
C ALA A 28 -6.35 -22.03 -29.53
N ALA A 29 -6.12 -22.49 -28.28
CA ALA A 29 -4.79 -22.52 -27.63
C ALA A 29 -3.95 -23.77 -28.01
N ALA A 30 -4.49 -24.70 -28.79
CA ALA A 30 -3.89 -25.99 -29.05
C ALA A 30 -2.85 -26.00 -30.19
N GLN A 31 -1.69 -25.39 -29.97
CA GLN A 31 -0.42 -26.00 -30.37
C GLN A 31 0.19 -26.72 -29.14
N THR A 32 -0.54 -27.64 -28.54
CA THR A 32 -0.05 -28.53 -27.49
C THR A 32 0.90 -29.56 -28.12
N ILE A 33 2.06 -29.72 -27.48
CA ILE A 33 2.88 -30.93 -27.72
C ILE A 33 1.99 -32.10 -27.27
N GLU A 34 1.62 -32.97 -28.16
CA GLU A 34 0.61 -34.04 -27.97
C GLU A 34 0.90 -34.96 -26.75
N ASN A 35 2.14 -34.89 -26.21
CA ASN A 35 2.67 -35.69 -25.10
C ASN A 35 3.38 -34.81 -24.01
N GLY A 36 3.05 -33.54 -23.88
CA GLY A 36 3.70 -32.66 -22.88
C GLY A 36 3.37 -33.07 -21.44
N ALA A 37 4.37 -33.04 -20.58
CA ALA A 37 4.22 -33.20 -19.12
C ALA A 37 3.96 -31.86 -18.40
N THR A 38 3.45 -31.93 -17.17
CA THR A 38 3.23 -30.75 -16.29
C THR A 38 4.04 -30.90 -15.00
N LEU A 39 4.70 -29.82 -14.59
CA LEU A 39 5.33 -29.68 -13.28
C LEU A 39 4.63 -28.55 -12.53
N HIS A 40 4.04 -28.88 -11.36
CA HIS A 40 3.35 -27.87 -10.55
C HIS A 40 3.60 -28.10 -9.06
N GLY A 41 3.29 -27.11 -8.24
CA GLY A 41 3.44 -27.23 -6.78
C GLY A 41 3.79 -25.91 -6.10
N TYR A 42 4.55 -26.00 -5.02
CA TYR A 42 4.91 -24.85 -4.18
C TYR A 42 6.42 -24.68 -4.05
N VAL A 43 6.88 -23.46 -3.77
CA VAL A 43 8.23 -23.17 -3.31
C VAL A 43 8.16 -22.68 -1.89
N GLN A 44 8.97 -23.21 -0.98
CA GLN A 44 8.96 -22.94 0.46
C GLN A 44 10.35 -22.61 1.00
N ASP A 45 10.36 -21.86 2.08
CA ASP A 45 11.54 -21.63 2.93
C ASP A 45 11.92 -22.91 3.70
N ALA A 46 13.20 -23.19 3.82
CA ALA A 46 13.67 -24.42 4.50
C ALA A 46 13.46 -24.39 6.01
N ALA A 47 13.62 -23.20 6.63
CA ALA A 47 13.57 -23.06 8.09
C ALA A 47 12.14 -22.96 8.61
N THR A 48 11.24 -22.27 7.89
CA THR A 48 9.88 -21.99 8.34
C THR A 48 8.80 -22.78 7.63
N LYS A 49 9.12 -23.34 6.44
CA LYS A 49 8.16 -23.95 5.49
C LYS A 49 7.10 -22.97 4.99
N GLU A 50 7.28 -21.68 5.18
CA GLU A 50 6.43 -20.67 4.54
C GLU A 50 6.59 -20.70 3.03
N THR A 51 5.48 -20.46 2.30
CA THR A 51 5.53 -20.39 0.83
C THR A 51 6.24 -19.12 0.37
N LEU A 52 7.08 -19.21 -0.67
CA LEU A 52 7.79 -18.08 -1.26
C LEU A 52 7.02 -17.52 -2.46
N ILE A 53 6.70 -16.23 -2.41
CA ILE A 53 5.95 -15.49 -3.44
C ILE A 53 6.94 -14.98 -4.48
N SER A 54 6.62 -15.10 -5.77
CA SER A 54 7.49 -14.69 -6.88
C SER A 54 8.83 -15.45 -6.99
N ALA A 55 8.94 -16.64 -6.38
CA ALA A 55 10.08 -17.52 -6.61
C ALA A 55 10.07 -18.07 -8.05
N THR A 56 11.24 -18.23 -8.65
CA THR A 56 11.40 -18.73 -10.02
C THR A 56 11.59 -20.23 -10.02
N VAL A 57 10.87 -20.91 -10.93
CA VAL A 57 11.10 -22.32 -11.30
C VAL A 57 11.39 -22.38 -12.79
N ASN A 58 12.58 -22.79 -13.20
CA ASN A 58 13.04 -22.72 -14.58
C ASN A 58 13.62 -24.03 -15.05
N ILE A 59 13.30 -24.42 -16.30
CA ILE A 59 13.84 -25.58 -17.02
C ILE A 59 14.52 -25.03 -18.27
N LYS A 60 15.78 -24.55 -18.12
CA LYS A 60 16.50 -23.82 -19.18
C LYS A 60 16.55 -24.59 -20.50
N SER A 61 16.88 -25.88 -20.46
CA SER A 61 17.00 -26.71 -21.66
C SER A 61 15.68 -26.97 -22.38
N ALA A 62 14.54 -26.93 -21.66
CA ALA A 62 13.21 -27.03 -22.27
C ALA A 62 12.62 -25.64 -22.63
N ARG A 63 13.30 -24.55 -22.30
CA ARG A 63 12.82 -23.16 -22.43
C ARG A 63 11.45 -22.95 -21.78
N ARG A 64 11.29 -23.52 -20.58
CA ARG A 64 10.06 -23.46 -19.77
C ARG A 64 10.38 -22.89 -18.40
N GLY A 65 9.42 -22.19 -17.81
CA GLY A 65 9.53 -21.72 -16.43
C GLY A 65 8.28 -20.97 -16.01
N ALA A 66 8.11 -20.85 -14.69
CA ALA A 66 7.02 -20.11 -14.07
C ALA A 66 7.52 -19.38 -12.81
N PHE A 67 6.72 -18.44 -12.34
CA PHE A 67 6.86 -17.84 -11.03
C PHE A 67 5.81 -18.39 -10.09
N THR A 68 6.14 -18.45 -8.81
CA THR A 68 5.12 -18.68 -7.82
C THR A 68 4.21 -17.45 -7.73
N ASN A 69 2.90 -17.68 -7.72
CA ASN A 69 1.89 -16.65 -7.56
C ASN A 69 1.85 -16.13 -6.09
N LYS A 70 0.91 -15.22 -5.79
CA LYS A 70 0.71 -14.64 -4.42
C LYS A 70 0.45 -15.67 -3.32
N ASN A 71 0.20 -16.94 -3.67
CA ASN A 71 0.02 -18.05 -2.73
C ASN A 71 1.23 -19.01 -2.72
N GLY A 72 2.31 -18.69 -3.43
CA GLY A 72 3.51 -19.54 -3.55
C GLY A 72 3.37 -20.74 -4.49
N TYR A 73 2.27 -20.82 -5.28
CA TYR A 73 2.00 -21.89 -6.24
C TYR A 73 2.54 -21.54 -7.62
N PHE A 74 3.04 -22.55 -8.33
CA PHE A 74 3.47 -22.45 -9.73
C PHE A 74 2.94 -23.64 -10.55
N SER A 75 2.81 -23.45 -11.88
CA SER A 75 2.56 -24.52 -12.85
C SER A 75 3.33 -24.26 -14.15
N ILE A 76 4.02 -25.29 -14.62
CA ILE A 76 4.77 -25.30 -15.89
C ILE A 76 4.23 -26.43 -16.74
N ASN A 77 3.54 -26.07 -17.82
CA ASN A 77 2.87 -27.01 -18.70
C ASN A 77 3.64 -27.26 -19.99
N ASN A 78 3.27 -28.31 -20.71
CA ASN A 78 3.84 -28.68 -22.01
C ASN A 78 5.38 -28.86 -21.96
N ILE A 79 5.89 -29.53 -20.95
CA ILE A 79 7.29 -29.93 -20.85
C ILE A 79 7.48 -31.15 -21.77
N PRO A 80 8.38 -31.10 -22.76
CA PRO A 80 8.67 -32.28 -23.57
C PRO A 80 9.16 -33.43 -22.70
N PRO A 81 8.77 -34.70 -22.99
CA PRO A 81 9.30 -35.84 -22.25
C PRO A 81 10.83 -35.89 -22.32
N GLY A 82 11.48 -36.25 -21.21
CA GLY A 82 12.94 -36.33 -21.14
C GLY A 82 13.49 -36.03 -19.75
N LYS A 83 14.82 -36.06 -19.62
CA LYS A 83 15.53 -35.70 -18.41
C LYS A 83 15.95 -34.23 -18.49
N TYR A 84 15.64 -33.45 -17.42
CA TYR A 84 15.91 -32.03 -17.32
C TYR A 84 16.42 -31.66 -15.96
N THR A 85 17.30 -30.68 -15.88
CA THR A 85 17.64 -29.98 -14.63
C THR A 85 16.67 -28.83 -14.43
N VAL A 86 15.92 -28.89 -13.34
CA VAL A 86 15.03 -27.81 -12.88
C VAL A 86 15.80 -26.95 -11.91
N THR A 87 15.84 -25.65 -12.15
CA THR A 87 16.52 -24.65 -11.33
C THR A 87 15.47 -23.83 -10.59
N ILE A 88 15.57 -23.77 -9.27
CA ILE A 88 14.68 -22.99 -8.41
C ILE A 88 15.50 -21.92 -7.71
N SER A 89 15.01 -20.68 -7.72
CA SER A 89 15.75 -19.55 -7.18
C SER A 89 14.81 -18.48 -6.62
N PHE A 90 15.29 -17.81 -5.56
CA PHE A 90 14.61 -16.67 -4.94
C PHE A 90 15.67 -15.78 -4.27
N LEU A 91 15.43 -14.46 -4.24
CA LEU A 91 16.36 -13.49 -3.67
C LEU A 91 16.63 -13.75 -2.17
N GLY A 92 17.89 -13.84 -1.78
CA GLY A 92 18.32 -14.15 -0.40
C GLY A 92 18.33 -15.64 -0.06
N TYR A 93 18.17 -16.52 -1.08
CA TYR A 93 18.20 -17.98 -0.92
C TYR A 93 19.24 -18.60 -1.84
N LYS A 94 19.76 -19.76 -1.42
CA LYS A 94 20.61 -20.59 -2.27
C LYS A 94 19.79 -21.15 -3.42
N GLN A 95 20.36 -21.09 -4.62
CA GLN A 95 19.75 -21.74 -5.77
C GLN A 95 19.71 -23.27 -5.57
N LEU A 96 18.55 -23.86 -5.86
CA LEU A 96 18.36 -25.30 -5.86
C LEU A 96 18.34 -25.82 -7.31
N GLU A 97 19.14 -26.83 -7.60
CA GLU A 97 19.09 -27.58 -8.87
C GLU A 97 18.63 -29.01 -8.58
N ARG A 98 17.69 -29.50 -9.40
CA ARG A 98 17.16 -30.85 -9.25
C ARG A 98 16.93 -31.49 -10.62
N ASP A 99 17.55 -32.64 -10.85
CA ASP A 99 17.31 -33.44 -12.04
C ASP A 99 15.97 -34.17 -11.92
N LEU A 100 15.10 -33.98 -12.92
CA LEU A 100 13.79 -34.61 -13.02
C LEU A 100 13.64 -35.27 -14.38
N ILE A 101 12.98 -36.40 -14.40
CA ILE A 101 12.57 -37.10 -15.63
C ILE A 101 11.07 -36.91 -15.82
N PHE A 102 10.65 -36.49 -16.99
CA PHE A 102 9.26 -36.31 -17.34
C PHE A 102 8.84 -37.35 -18.37
N GLU A 103 7.83 -38.15 -18.02
CA GLU A 103 7.17 -39.09 -18.92
C GLU A 103 6.09 -38.37 -19.76
N PRO A 104 5.68 -38.93 -20.90
CA PRO A 104 4.59 -38.38 -21.71
C PRO A 104 3.30 -38.20 -20.89
N LYS A 105 2.71 -37.00 -20.95
CA LYS A 105 1.46 -36.63 -20.24
C LYS A 105 1.51 -36.78 -18.71
N GLU A 106 2.70 -36.86 -18.14
CA GLU A 106 2.86 -36.97 -16.70
C GLU A 106 2.57 -35.63 -16.02
N SER A 107 1.84 -35.66 -14.90
CA SER A 107 1.68 -34.53 -13.98
C SER A 107 2.46 -34.79 -12.71
N LYS A 108 3.50 -33.95 -12.46
CA LYS A 108 4.35 -34.02 -11.25
C LYS A 108 4.03 -32.86 -10.33
N LYS A 109 3.53 -33.17 -9.14
CA LYS A 109 3.37 -32.20 -8.05
C LYS A 109 4.58 -32.28 -7.12
N ILE A 110 5.34 -31.18 -7.03
CA ILE A 110 6.56 -31.11 -6.21
C ILE A 110 6.56 -29.82 -5.40
N THR A 111 6.85 -29.94 -4.10
CA THR A 111 7.22 -28.78 -3.26
C THR A 111 8.74 -28.67 -3.21
N PHE A 112 9.26 -27.54 -3.68
CA PHE A 112 10.67 -27.22 -3.58
C PHE A 112 10.96 -26.42 -2.31
N VAL A 113 12.05 -26.75 -1.64
CA VAL A 113 12.44 -26.13 -0.38
C VAL A 113 13.79 -25.44 -0.58
N LEU A 114 13.88 -24.13 -0.32
CA LEU A 114 15.07 -23.31 -0.50
C LEU A 114 15.68 -22.97 0.86
N GLU A 115 17.00 -23.11 0.99
CA GLU A 115 17.76 -22.64 2.14
C GLU A 115 18.10 -21.15 2.00
N THR A 116 17.99 -20.40 3.09
CA THR A 116 18.46 -19.00 3.12
C THR A 116 19.95 -18.92 2.90
N ASP A 117 20.40 -17.96 2.11
CA ASP A 117 21.82 -17.66 1.92
C ASP A 117 22.22 -16.48 2.80
N ALA A 118 22.97 -16.76 3.87
CA ALA A 118 23.52 -15.73 4.76
C ALA A 118 24.67 -14.94 4.11
N ILE A 119 25.32 -15.54 3.09
CA ILE A 119 26.38 -14.93 2.32
C ILE A 119 25.92 -14.99 0.86
N SER A 120 25.12 -14.01 0.44
CA SER A 120 24.72 -13.89 -0.95
C SER A 120 25.93 -14.10 -1.88
N THR A 121 26.04 -15.28 -2.52
CA THR A 121 26.83 -15.44 -3.74
C THR A 121 26.12 -14.60 -4.80
N ALA A 122 26.51 -13.34 -4.84
CA ALA A 122 25.85 -12.24 -5.54
C ALA A 122 25.46 -12.57 -6.99
N GLY A 123 26.26 -13.36 -7.71
CA GLY A 123 26.01 -13.66 -9.11
C GLY A 123 24.80 -14.57 -9.37
N ILE A 124 24.48 -15.52 -8.49
CA ILE A 124 23.44 -16.55 -8.73
C ILE A 124 22.04 -16.00 -8.40
N ALA A 125 21.90 -15.28 -7.29
CA ALA A 125 20.63 -14.67 -6.89
C ALA A 125 20.17 -13.60 -7.90
N VAL A 126 21.11 -12.83 -8.43
CA VAL A 126 20.85 -11.82 -9.46
C VAL A 126 20.46 -12.44 -10.81
N GLU A 127 21.06 -13.58 -11.19
CA GLU A 127 20.65 -14.27 -12.43
C GLU A 127 19.22 -14.81 -12.34
N ALA A 128 18.79 -15.24 -11.16
CA ALA A 128 17.43 -15.70 -10.91
C ALA A 128 16.41 -14.55 -10.98
N GLU A 129 16.69 -13.43 -10.33
CA GLU A 129 15.84 -12.24 -10.38
C GLU A 129 15.77 -11.68 -11.81
N ARG A 130 16.87 -11.71 -12.54
CA ARG A 130 16.95 -11.38 -13.97
C ARG A 130 15.99 -12.20 -14.82
N GLU A 131 15.87 -13.52 -14.57
CA GLU A 131 14.89 -14.38 -15.27
C GLU A 131 13.45 -14.03 -14.89
N ILE A 132 13.19 -13.57 -13.66
CA ILE A 132 11.86 -13.07 -13.23
C ILE A 132 11.50 -11.80 -14.00
N GLU A 133 12.36 -10.81 -13.97
CA GLU A 133 12.12 -9.52 -14.63
C GLU A 133 11.93 -9.69 -16.15
N LYS A 134 12.62 -10.65 -16.77
CA LYS A 134 12.48 -11.00 -18.19
C LYS A 134 11.11 -11.53 -18.57
N ARG A 135 10.34 -12.10 -17.67
CA ARG A 135 9.03 -12.69 -17.98
C ARG A 135 7.86 -11.89 -17.46
N GLN A 136 8.10 -11.01 -16.50
CA GLN A 136 7.06 -10.19 -15.90
C GLN A 136 6.58 -9.10 -16.87
N ILE A 137 5.32 -9.23 -17.32
CA ILE A 137 4.69 -8.26 -18.23
C ILE A 137 4.27 -6.99 -17.46
N SER A 138 3.88 -7.15 -16.20
CA SER A 138 3.44 -6.04 -15.35
C SER A 138 4.49 -4.93 -15.28
N ILE A 139 4.02 -3.69 -15.41
CA ILE A 139 4.86 -2.49 -15.45
C ILE A 139 4.88 -1.80 -14.08
N SER A 140 5.98 -1.15 -13.74
CA SER A 140 6.11 -0.32 -12.52
C SER A 140 5.83 -1.07 -11.21
N VAL A 141 6.02 -2.40 -11.22
CA VAL A 141 5.98 -3.25 -10.02
C VAL A 141 7.33 -3.16 -9.33
N VAL A 142 7.31 -2.91 -8.03
CA VAL A 142 8.51 -2.95 -7.19
C VAL A 142 8.23 -3.90 -6.03
N ASN A 143 9.02 -4.96 -5.95
CA ASN A 143 9.08 -5.87 -4.82
C ASN A 143 10.34 -5.55 -4.02
N ILE A 144 10.20 -5.20 -2.75
CA ILE A 144 11.34 -4.95 -1.87
C ILE A 144 11.39 -6.08 -0.85
N PRO A 145 12.49 -6.84 -0.79
CA PRO A 145 12.65 -7.88 0.22
C PRO A 145 12.50 -7.33 1.63
N MET A 146 11.73 -7.98 2.48
CA MET A 146 11.49 -7.53 3.86
C MET A 146 12.78 -7.31 4.64
N LYS A 147 13.84 -8.09 4.35
CA LYS A 147 15.16 -7.88 4.94
C LYS A 147 15.72 -6.48 4.67
N GLN A 148 15.56 -5.94 3.45
CA GLN A 148 15.99 -4.59 3.11
C GLN A 148 15.05 -3.53 3.73
N LEU A 149 13.75 -3.78 3.75
CA LEU A 149 12.78 -2.88 4.39
C LEU A 149 13.04 -2.72 5.89
N THR A 150 13.34 -3.80 6.60
CA THR A 150 13.61 -3.77 8.06
C THR A 150 14.95 -3.14 8.41
N GLN A 151 15.88 -3.06 7.46
CA GLN A 151 17.15 -2.34 7.62
C GLN A 151 16.98 -0.82 7.47
N LEU A 152 15.96 -0.38 6.72
CA LEU A 152 15.63 1.04 6.56
C LEU A 152 14.79 1.53 7.73
N ARG A 153 15.41 2.28 8.62
CA ARG A 153 14.77 2.80 9.81
C ARG A 153 14.65 4.32 9.73
N VAL A 154 13.57 4.82 10.27
CA VAL A 154 13.35 6.25 10.40
C VAL A 154 12.87 6.53 11.83
N GLY A 155 13.66 7.27 12.60
CA GLY A 155 13.34 7.55 13.99
C GLY A 155 13.42 6.32 14.91
N GLY A 156 14.29 5.34 14.61
CA GLY A 156 14.49 4.13 15.41
C GLY A 156 13.51 3.00 15.14
N GLU A 157 12.56 3.20 14.25
CA GLU A 157 11.56 2.20 13.88
C GLU A 157 11.73 1.75 12.44
N ALA A 158 11.74 0.44 12.20
CA ALA A 158 11.53 -0.10 10.88
C ALA A 158 10.06 0.12 10.48
N ASP A 159 9.83 0.64 9.29
CA ASP A 159 8.49 1.00 8.84
C ASP A 159 8.32 0.74 7.34
N VAL A 160 7.28 -0.03 6.98
CA VAL A 160 7.01 -0.43 5.60
C VAL A 160 6.73 0.78 4.70
N PHE A 161 5.89 1.70 5.14
CA PHE A 161 5.52 2.87 4.34
C PHE A 161 6.67 3.87 4.20
N ARG A 162 7.46 4.04 5.27
CA ARG A 162 8.67 4.86 5.22
C ARG A 162 9.71 4.31 4.24
N ALA A 163 9.88 3.00 4.21
CA ALA A 163 10.77 2.37 3.25
C ALA A 163 10.30 2.57 1.80
N LEU A 164 8.98 2.46 1.55
CA LEU A 164 8.40 2.75 0.23
C LEU A 164 8.59 4.21 -0.21
N GLN A 165 8.65 5.16 0.74
CA GLN A 165 8.91 6.57 0.45
C GLN A 165 10.31 6.83 -0.12
N PHE A 166 11.25 5.89 0.01
CA PHE A 166 12.58 5.98 -0.62
C PHE A 166 12.60 5.48 -2.08
N LEU A 167 11.45 5.08 -2.64
CA LEU A 167 11.33 4.77 -4.07
C LEU A 167 10.98 6.02 -4.90
N PRO A 168 11.50 6.15 -6.13
CA PRO A 168 11.14 7.28 -7.01
C PRO A 168 9.65 7.25 -7.37
N GLY A 169 9.04 8.43 -7.54
CA GLY A 169 7.63 8.59 -7.87
C GLY A 169 6.67 8.37 -6.70
N ILE A 170 7.17 8.15 -5.49
CA ILE A 170 6.39 8.08 -4.27
C ILE A 170 6.74 9.27 -3.40
N LEU A 171 5.83 10.22 -3.26
CA LEU A 171 6.00 11.44 -2.49
C LEU A 171 5.20 11.38 -1.19
N THR A 172 5.52 12.28 -0.27
CA THR A 172 4.75 12.52 0.96
C THR A 172 4.40 14.00 1.07
N SER A 173 3.30 14.31 1.72
CA SER A 173 2.94 15.70 1.98
C SER A 173 3.90 16.39 2.96
N SER A 174 4.44 15.65 3.91
CA SER A 174 5.45 16.11 4.87
C SER A 174 6.28 14.95 5.40
N GLN A 175 7.36 15.23 6.13
CA GLN A 175 8.18 14.21 6.79
C GLN A 175 7.42 13.43 7.89
N ILE A 176 6.32 13.98 8.40
CA ILE A 176 5.46 13.33 9.39
C ILE A 176 4.16 12.79 8.76
N SER A 177 4.09 12.62 7.44
CA SER A 177 2.95 12.02 6.75
C SER A 177 3.36 10.67 6.16
N SER A 178 2.62 9.61 6.46
CA SER A 178 2.74 8.32 5.79
C SER A 178 1.83 8.19 4.57
N GLY A 179 1.03 9.21 4.26
CA GLY A 179 0.22 9.24 3.05
C GLY A 179 1.12 9.16 1.81
N LEU A 180 0.95 8.13 0.99
CA LEU A 180 1.73 7.93 -0.23
C LEU A 180 1.06 8.63 -1.41
N TYR A 181 1.74 9.60 -1.98
CA TYR A 181 1.34 10.25 -3.24
C TYR A 181 2.11 9.60 -4.38
N VAL A 182 1.45 8.72 -5.13
CA VAL A 182 2.10 7.92 -6.16
C VAL A 182 1.86 8.52 -7.54
N ARG A 183 2.93 9.03 -8.16
CA ARG A 183 2.84 9.64 -9.51
C ARG A 183 1.69 10.64 -9.62
N GLY A 184 1.61 11.57 -8.67
CA GLY A 184 0.59 12.61 -8.62
C GLY A 184 -0.80 12.16 -8.19
N GLY A 185 -0.99 10.92 -7.79
CA GLY A 185 -2.23 10.47 -7.14
C GLY A 185 -2.18 10.70 -5.63
N SER A 186 -3.31 11.07 -5.03
CA SER A 186 -3.48 11.28 -3.59
C SER A 186 -3.56 9.94 -2.83
N PRO A 187 -3.39 9.93 -1.50
CA PRO A 187 -3.40 8.69 -0.70
C PRO A 187 -4.68 7.87 -0.82
N ASP A 188 -5.85 8.50 -0.94
CA ASP A 188 -7.15 7.85 -1.14
C ASP A 188 -7.28 7.14 -2.50
N GLN A 189 -6.45 7.50 -3.46
CA GLN A 189 -6.38 6.89 -4.79
C GLN A 189 -5.51 5.63 -4.83
N ASN A 190 -4.90 5.23 -3.72
CA ASN A 190 -4.15 4.00 -3.59
C ASN A 190 -4.99 2.91 -2.93
N LEU A 191 -4.93 1.70 -3.46
CA LEU A 191 -5.50 0.51 -2.84
C LEU A 191 -4.46 -0.11 -1.92
N VAL A 192 -4.72 -0.10 -0.62
CA VAL A 192 -3.87 -0.75 0.38
C VAL A 192 -4.57 -2.01 0.87
N LEU A 193 -3.96 -3.16 0.64
CA LEU A 193 -4.47 -4.47 1.01
C LEU A 193 -3.54 -5.16 2.00
N LEU A 194 -4.11 -5.78 3.03
CA LEU A 194 -3.43 -6.69 3.95
C LEU A 194 -4.13 -8.06 3.89
N ASP A 195 -3.47 -9.07 3.33
CA ASP A 195 -4.05 -10.39 3.04
C ASP A 195 -5.42 -10.31 2.32
N GLY A 196 -5.56 -9.32 1.41
CA GLY A 196 -6.78 -9.08 0.62
C GLY A 196 -7.85 -8.25 1.31
N SER A 197 -7.66 -7.81 2.56
CA SER A 197 -8.54 -6.87 3.26
C SER A 197 -8.09 -5.43 3.01
N ALA A 198 -9.00 -4.53 2.68
CA ALA A 198 -8.69 -3.11 2.51
C ALA A 198 -8.36 -2.45 3.86
N VAL A 199 -7.28 -1.65 3.90
CA VAL A 199 -6.91 -0.81 5.04
C VAL A 199 -7.05 0.66 4.64
N TYR A 200 -7.99 1.36 5.26
CA TYR A 200 -8.40 2.70 4.84
C TYR A 200 -7.49 3.82 5.35
N ASN A 201 -6.94 3.67 6.55
CA ASN A 201 -5.91 4.57 7.07
C ASN A 201 -4.68 3.73 7.49
N PRO A 202 -3.67 3.64 6.65
CA PRO A 202 -2.49 2.82 6.90
C PRO A 202 -1.45 3.49 7.82
N SER A 203 -1.83 4.50 8.60
CA SER A 203 -0.89 5.28 9.40
C SER A 203 -1.33 5.50 10.83
N HIS A 204 -0.36 5.47 11.75
CA HIS A 204 -0.47 5.97 13.10
C HIS A 204 -0.17 7.46 13.17
N LEU A 205 -0.75 8.14 14.12
CA LEU A 205 -0.48 9.51 14.57
C LEU A 205 0.15 10.41 13.49
N PHE A 206 -0.69 11.21 12.85
CA PHE A 206 -0.26 12.18 11.85
C PHE A 206 0.50 11.59 10.64
N GLY A 207 0.69 10.27 10.59
CA GLY A 207 1.45 9.61 9.54
C GLY A 207 2.94 9.45 9.81
N PHE A 208 3.38 9.59 11.05
CA PHE A 208 4.80 9.40 11.39
C PHE A 208 5.25 7.94 11.26
N ILE A 209 4.37 6.98 11.57
CA ILE A 209 4.62 5.54 11.50
C ILE A 209 3.42 4.87 10.82
N SER A 210 3.66 3.83 9.98
CA SER A 210 2.58 3.03 9.42
C SER A 210 1.96 2.10 10.47
N THR A 211 0.71 1.70 10.25
CA THR A 211 0.03 0.72 11.11
C THR A 211 0.51 -0.70 10.90
N PHE A 212 1.41 -0.93 9.94
CA PHE A 212 1.91 -2.26 9.61
C PHE A 212 3.18 -2.56 10.40
N ASN A 213 3.08 -3.53 11.31
CA ASN A 213 4.24 -4.05 12.05
C ASN A 213 5.15 -4.84 11.08
N PRO A 214 6.41 -4.41 10.84
CA PRO A 214 7.30 -5.09 9.90
C PRO A 214 7.57 -6.55 10.24
N GLU A 215 7.51 -6.91 11.53
CA GLU A 215 7.70 -8.29 11.97
C GLU A 215 6.56 -9.22 11.56
N ALA A 216 5.39 -8.65 11.29
CA ALA A 216 4.22 -9.40 10.85
C ALA A 216 4.14 -9.53 9.31
N ILE A 217 4.91 -8.75 8.56
CA ILE A 217 4.83 -8.73 7.10
C ILE A 217 5.87 -9.66 6.49
N LYS A 218 5.42 -10.47 5.54
CA LYS A 218 6.23 -11.42 4.77
C LYS A 218 6.64 -10.84 3.42
N ASP A 219 5.69 -10.17 2.74
CA ASP A 219 5.89 -9.63 1.39
C ASP A 219 5.20 -8.29 1.20
N VAL A 220 5.82 -7.41 0.41
CA VAL A 220 5.30 -6.09 0.06
C VAL A 220 5.46 -5.87 -1.44
N GLU A 221 4.34 -5.83 -2.14
CA GLU A 221 4.27 -5.51 -3.56
C GLU A 221 3.64 -4.13 -3.74
N ILE A 222 4.31 -3.24 -4.46
CA ILE A 222 3.73 -1.96 -4.91
C ILE A 222 3.70 -1.87 -6.43
N ILE A 223 2.51 -1.55 -6.98
CA ILE A 223 2.29 -1.29 -8.40
C ILE A 223 1.96 0.19 -8.56
N LYS A 224 2.91 0.98 -9.10
CA LYS A 224 2.81 2.46 -9.19
C LYS A 224 1.91 2.96 -10.34
N GLY A 225 1.01 2.14 -10.84
CA GLY A 225 0.08 2.38 -11.93
C GLY A 225 0.17 1.29 -13.00
N GLY A 226 -0.77 1.25 -13.92
CA GLY A 226 -0.82 0.16 -14.90
C GLY A 226 -1.21 -1.19 -14.30
N TYR A 227 -1.86 -1.21 -13.13
CA TYR A 227 -2.16 -2.44 -12.42
C TYR A 227 -3.24 -3.29 -13.11
N PRO A 228 -3.18 -4.65 -12.94
CA PRO A 228 -4.01 -5.62 -13.65
C PRO A 228 -5.49 -5.58 -13.26
N ALA A 229 -6.36 -6.27 -14.05
CA ALA A 229 -7.82 -6.20 -13.93
C ALA A 229 -8.39 -6.78 -12.63
N GLU A 230 -7.62 -7.59 -11.91
CA GLU A 230 -7.99 -8.14 -10.60
C GLU A 230 -8.14 -7.08 -9.49
N TYR A 231 -7.56 -5.88 -9.68
CA TYR A 231 -7.66 -4.75 -8.77
C TYR A 231 -8.57 -3.66 -9.33
N GLY A 232 -9.34 -3.02 -8.48
CA GLY A 232 -10.29 -1.96 -8.86
C GLY A 232 -10.53 -0.94 -7.77
N ASN A 233 -11.47 -0.02 -8.04
CA ASN A 233 -11.96 0.98 -7.10
C ASN A 233 -10.89 1.94 -6.55
N ARG A 234 -9.81 2.18 -7.28
CA ARG A 234 -8.77 3.18 -7.00
C ARG A 234 -8.19 3.73 -8.31
N LEU A 235 -7.55 4.91 -8.24
CA LEU A 235 -7.08 5.63 -9.44
C LEU A 235 -5.56 5.59 -9.62
N SER A 236 -4.76 5.29 -8.58
CA SER A 236 -3.32 5.56 -8.66
C SER A 236 -2.45 4.33 -8.54
N ALA A 237 -2.39 3.69 -7.39
CA ALA A 237 -1.48 2.57 -7.12
C ALA A 237 -2.18 1.45 -6.35
N VAL A 238 -1.54 0.28 -6.34
CA VAL A 238 -1.92 -0.85 -5.48
C VAL A 238 -0.74 -1.18 -4.59
N LEU A 239 -0.97 -1.28 -3.30
CA LEU A 239 -0.05 -1.76 -2.30
C LEU A 239 -0.65 -3.03 -1.69
N ASN A 240 -0.03 -4.17 -1.96
CA ASN A 240 -0.47 -5.46 -1.47
C ASN A 240 0.54 -5.99 -0.46
N LEU A 241 0.09 -6.17 0.78
CA LEU A 241 0.89 -6.69 1.88
C LEU A 241 0.39 -8.08 2.26
N THR A 242 1.33 -9.00 2.45
CA THR A 242 1.04 -10.36 2.92
C THR A 242 1.66 -10.55 4.29
N GLN A 243 0.85 -11.01 5.27
CA GLN A 243 1.34 -11.34 6.60
C GLN A 243 2.08 -12.69 6.59
N LYS A 244 3.01 -12.87 7.55
CA LYS A 244 3.70 -14.14 7.79
C LYS A 244 2.69 -15.24 8.11
N ASP A 245 2.92 -16.43 7.58
CA ASP A 245 2.10 -17.61 7.84
C ASP A 245 2.48 -18.27 9.18
N GLY A 246 3.68 -18.01 9.69
CA GLY A 246 4.26 -18.59 10.88
C GLY A 246 5.15 -19.82 10.61
N ASN A 247 6.01 -20.14 11.57
CA ASN A 247 6.94 -21.25 11.46
C ASN A 247 6.22 -22.59 11.66
N ARG A 248 6.38 -23.53 10.72
CA ARG A 248 5.75 -24.86 10.77
C ARG A 248 6.61 -25.92 11.49
N GLU A 249 7.90 -25.63 11.72
CA GLU A 249 8.87 -26.61 12.23
C GLU A 249 9.09 -26.46 13.75
N HIS A 250 9.18 -25.21 14.22
CA HIS A 250 9.48 -24.93 15.62
C HIS A 250 8.88 -23.62 16.10
N PHE A 251 8.81 -23.46 17.41
CA PHE A 251 8.39 -22.21 18.04
C PHE A 251 9.53 -21.20 17.98
N GLU A 252 9.19 -19.98 17.62
CA GLU A 252 10.10 -18.83 17.58
C GLU A 252 9.43 -17.61 18.20
N GLY A 253 10.23 -16.78 18.84
CA GLY A 253 9.81 -15.50 19.35
C GLY A 253 10.80 -14.39 19.03
N LEU A 254 10.29 -13.16 18.99
CA LEU A 254 11.07 -11.94 18.88
C LEU A 254 10.52 -10.93 19.86
N ALA A 255 11.40 -10.29 20.61
CA ALA A 255 11.09 -9.13 21.44
C ALA A 255 12.00 -7.96 21.07
N SER A 256 11.45 -6.77 20.92
CA SER A 256 12.20 -5.55 20.61
C SER A 256 11.74 -4.43 21.55
N LEU A 257 12.71 -3.76 22.15
CA LEU A 257 12.51 -2.61 23.01
C LEU A 257 13.25 -1.41 22.41
N GLY A 258 12.47 -0.38 22.01
CA GLY A 258 12.99 0.86 21.46
C GLY A 258 12.60 2.07 22.31
N LEU A 259 13.11 3.26 21.97
CA LEU A 259 12.73 4.50 22.67
C LEU A 259 11.29 4.95 22.39
N ILE A 260 10.76 4.61 21.24
CA ILE A 260 9.42 5.05 20.79
C ILE A 260 8.38 3.96 21.06
N SER A 261 8.66 2.72 20.70
CA SER A 261 7.74 1.60 20.83
C SER A 261 8.43 0.30 21.21
N SER A 262 7.66 -0.64 21.73
CA SER A 262 8.05 -2.03 21.94
C SER A 262 7.28 -2.91 20.99
N ARG A 263 7.93 -4.00 20.51
CA ARG A 263 7.36 -4.99 19.62
C ARG A 263 7.61 -6.38 20.16
N ALA A 264 6.65 -7.26 19.95
CA ALA A 264 6.82 -8.68 20.22
C ALA A 264 6.13 -9.49 19.13
N SER A 265 6.71 -10.62 18.77
CA SER A 265 6.04 -11.60 17.91
C SER A 265 6.36 -13.01 18.36
N LEU A 266 5.39 -13.89 18.15
CA LEU A 266 5.45 -15.31 18.44
C LEU A 266 4.92 -16.07 17.24
N GLN A 267 5.53 -17.18 16.91
CA GLN A 267 5.09 -18.05 15.84
C GLN A 267 5.46 -19.50 16.11
N GLY A 268 4.73 -20.44 15.52
CA GLY A 268 5.03 -21.84 15.70
C GLY A 268 4.08 -22.77 14.94
N PRO A 269 4.31 -24.09 15.04
CA PRO A 269 3.49 -25.09 14.40
C PRO A 269 2.08 -25.16 15.01
N LEU A 270 1.10 -25.49 14.18
CA LEU A 270 -0.27 -25.83 14.56
C LEU A 270 -0.58 -27.25 14.08
N GLY A 271 -0.27 -28.23 14.92
CA GLY A 271 -0.30 -29.64 14.51
C GLY A 271 0.77 -29.95 13.46
N ALA A 272 0.54 -30.97 12.62
CA ALA A 272 1.47 -31.38 11.55
C ALA A 272 1.34 -30.52 10.27
N ASP A 273 0.16 -29.97 10.02
CA ASP A 273 -0.20 -29.40 8.72
C ASP A 273 -0.44 -27.88 8.78
N GLY A 274 -0.15 -27.24 9.91
CA GLY A 274 -0.42 -25.82 10.08
C GLY A 274 0.67 -25.04 10.79
N SER A 275 0.50 -23.71 10.78
CA SER A 275 1.30 -22.75 11.53
C SER A 275 0.45 -21.58 11.99
N TRP A 276 0.97 -20.85 12.98
CA TRP A 276 0.36 -19.64 13.47
C TRP A 276 1.41 -18.55 13.68
N PHE A 277 0.99 -17.32 13.56
CA PHE A 277 1.75 -16.11 13.86
C PHE A 277 0.90 -15.18 14.71
N LEU A 278 1.51 -14.56 15.72
CA LEU A 278 0.94 -13.48 16.52
C LEU A 278 2.01 -12.41 16.71
N GLY A 279 1.68 -11.16 16.40
CA GLY A 279 2.59 -10.03 16.56
C GLY A 279 1.86 -8.80 17.10
N GLY A 280 2.57 -8.00 17.90
CA GLY A 280 2.04 -6.75 18.41
C GLY A 280 3.12 -5.69 18.57
N ARG A 281 2.70 -4.44 18.49
CA ARG A 281 3.51 -3.27 18.74
C ARG A 281 2.69 -2.27 19.56
N ARG A 282 3.36 -1.57 20.49
CA ARG A 282 2.77 -0.49 21.28
C ARG A 282 3.80 0.60 21.56
N THR A 283 3.40 1.87 21.44
CA THR A 283 4.13 2.98 22.06
C THR A 283 3.75 3.10 23.54
N TYR A 284 4.64 3.64 24.34
CA TYR A 284 4.45 3.81 25.79
C TYR A 284 4.63 5.26 26.26
N PHE A 285 4.54 6.24 25.36
CA PHE A 285 4.58 7.66 25.71
C PHE A 285 3.47 8.05 26.68
N ASP A 286 2.29 7.48 26.52
CA ASP A 286 1.15 7.63 27.42
C ASP A 286 1.49 7.22 28.87
N LEU A 287 2.24 6.13 29.04
CA LEU A 287 2.69 5.67 30.35
C LEU A 287 3.76 6.56 30.95
N LEU A 288 4.69 7.05 30.14
CA LEU A 288 5.78 7.95 30.58
C LEU A 288 5.22 9.32 30.96
N LEU A 289 4.33 9.89 30.14
CA LEU A 289 3.70 11.18 30.41
C LEU A 289 2.76 11.12 31.60
N GLY A 290 2.00 10.02 31.75
CA GLY A 290 1.13 9.79 32.91
C GLY A 290 1.87 9.61 34.25
N ALA A 291 3.17 9.30 34.22
CA ALA A 291 4.03 9.25 35.40
C ALA A 291 4.61 10.62 35.80
N MET A 292 4.49 11.65 34.94
CA MET A 292 4.92 13.01 35.23
C MET A 292 3.88 13.75 36.06
N PRO A 293 4.28 14.72 36.89
CA PRO A 293 3.35 15.60 37.59
C PRO A 293 2.43 16.32 36.58
N GLU A 294 1.13 16.30 36.84
CA GLU A 294 0.14 16.98 36.00
C GLU A 294 0.25 18.50 36.18
N ASP A 295 0.55 19.22 35.09
CA ASP A 295 0.50 20.67 35.00
C ASP A 295 -0.77 21.09 34.25
N LYS A 296 -1.79 21.53 34.97
CA LYS A 296 -3.08 21.95 34.42
C LYS A 296 -3.03 23.27 33.64
N GLU A 297 -2.02 24.10 33.86
CA GLU A 297 -1.84 25.35 33.13
C GLU A 297 -1.15 25.11 31.79
N ASN A 298 -0.25 24.09 31.70
CA ASN A 298 0.47 23.70 30.50
C ASN A 298 0.36 22.21 30.30
N PRO A 299 -0.82 21.70 29.94
CA PRO A 299 -1.04 20.26 29.81
C PRO A 299 -0.21 19.66 28.68
N LEU A 300 0.41 18.50 28.95
CA LEU A 300 1.09 17.73 27.94
C LEU A 300 0.07 16.83 27.23
N PRO A 301 0.17 16.70 25.88
CA PRO A 301 -0.70 15.81 25.15
C PRO A 301 -0.40 14.34 25.52
N ASN A 302 -1.42 13.62 25.95
CA ASN A 302 -1.34 12.18 26.18
C ASN A 302 -1.65 11.44 24.87
N PHE A 303 -0.68 10.68 24.34
CA PHE A 303 -0.88 9.94 23.11
C PHE A 303 -0.29 8.54 23.18
N GLY A 304 -0.94 7.64 22.48
CA GLY A 304 -0.46 6.30 22.33
C GLY A 304 -1.06 5.60 21.10
N PHE A 305 -0.37 4.58 20.64
CA PHE A 305 -0.92 3.68 19.62
C PHE A 305 -0.52 2.23 19.91
N TYR A 306 -1.31 1.32 19.34
CA TYR A 306 -0.94 -0.09 19.26
C TYR A 306 -1.42 -0.69 17.94
N ASP A 307 -0.76 -1.77 17.53
CA ASP A 307 -1.21 -2.66 16.47
C ASP A 307 -1.02 -4.13 16.88
N LEU A 308 -1.91 -4.97 16.37
CA LEU A 308 -1.92 -6.41 16.58
C LEU A 308 -2.14 -7.11 15.23
N ASN A 309 -1.38 -8.17 15.00
CA ASN A 309 -1.47 -9.02 13.83
C ASN A 309 -1.59 -10.48 14.27
N ALA A 310 -2.46 -11.24 13.62
CA ALA A 310 -2.59 -12.66 13.84
C ALA A 310 -2.82 -13.38 12.51
N LYS A 311 -2.22 -14.55 12.34
CA LYS A 311 -2.48 -15.39 11.17
C LYS A 311 -2.41 -16.86 11.54
N ILE A 312 -3.27 -17.66 10.93
CA ILE A 312 -3.24 -19.12 10.94
C ILE A 312 -3.22 -19.58 9.49
N ALA A 313 -2.30 -20.47 9.17
CA ALA A 313 -2.21 -21.15 7.87
C ALA A 313 -2.34 -22.65 8.11
N TYR A 314 -3.25 -23.30 7.39
CA TYR A 314 -3.52 -24.73 7.57
C TYR A 314 -3.75 -25.43 6.22
N ASP A 315 -3.09 -26.59 6.03
CA ASP A 315 -3.27 -27.43 4.86
C ASP A 315 -4.36 -28.48 5.15
N LEU A 316 -5.53 -28.35 4.52
CA LEU A 316 -6.65 -29.29 4.67
C LEU A 316 -6.43 -30.60 3.88
N GLY A 317 -5.32 -30.69 3.17
CA GLY A 317 -4.94 -31.80 2.34
C GLY A 317 -3.90 -31.39 1.31
N THR A 318 -3.70 -32.21 0.31
CA THR A 318 -2.63 -31.93 -0.68
C THR A 318 -2.97 -30.79 -1.63
N ASN A 319 -4.25 -30.48 -1.87
CA ASN A 319 -4.71 -29.49 -2.83
C ASN A 319 -5.34 -28.25 -2.20
N ASP A 320 -5.66 -28.31 -0.91
CA ASP A 320 -6.44 -27.30 -0.20
C ASP A 320 -5.65 -26.65 0.92
N LYS A 321 -5.64 -25.32 0.93
CA LYS A 321 -5.07 -24.53 2.02
C LYS A 321 -6.06 -23.48 2.48
N VAL A 322 -6.15 -23.26 3.80
CA VAL A 322 -6.97 -22.22 4.40
C VAL A 322 -6.10 -21.29 5.23
N PHE A 323 -6.39 -20.00 5.14
CA PHE A 323 -5.71 -18.95 5.89
C PHE A 323 -6.74 -18.10 6.62
N PHE A 324 -6.49 -17.84 7.89
CA PHE A 324 -7.24 -16.88 8.69
C PHE A 324 -6.29 -15.76 9.08
N SER A 325 -6.60 -14.52 8.70
CA SER A 325 -5.78 -13.35 9.00
C SER A 325 -6.59 -12.34 9.81
N GLY A 326 -5.95 -11.72 10.80
CA GLY A 326 -6.50 -10.65 11.61
C GLY A 326 -5.53 -9.52 11.80
N PHE A 327 -6.05 -8.30 11.82
CA PHE A 327 -5.30 -7.08 12.05
C PHE A 327 -6.14 -6.07 12.81
N MET A 328 -5.52 -5.38 13.77
CA MET A 328 -6.14 -4.28 14.50
C MET A 328 -5.10 -3.20 14.80
N SER A 329 -5.48 -1.93 14.60
CA SER A 329 -4.70 -0.76 15.03
C SER A 329 -5.60 0.25 15.72
N ARG A 330 -5.05 0.96 16.70
CA ARG A 330 -5.75 2.05 17.38
C ARG A 330 -4.77 3.11 17.83
N ASP A 331 -5.13 4.36 17.55
CA ASP A 331 -4.47 5.57 18.06
C ASP A 331 -5.39 6.31 19.02
N HIS A 332 -4.81 6.93 20.01
CA HIS A 332 -5.48 7.91 20.83
C HIS A 332 -4.56 9.11 21.09
N LEU A 333 -5.14 10.28 21.09
CA LEU A 333 -4.49 11.52 21.50
C LEU A 333 -5.49 12.33 22.29
N THR A 334 -5.14 12.71 23.50
CA THR A 334 -5.96 13.56 24.38
C THR A 334 -5.13 14.71 24.92
N LEU A 335 -5.77 15.85 25.07
CA LEU A 335 -5.24 17.03 25.73
C LEU A 335 -6.35 17.62 26.58
N ASP A 336 -6.13 17.78 27.89
CA ASP A 336 -7.11 18.33 28.81
C ASP A 336 -6.43 19.35 29.73
N GLY A 337 -6.83 20.60 29.63
CA GLY A 337 -6.33 21.68 30.48
C GLY A 337 -6.55 23.05 29.86
N ALA A 338 -6.42 24.08 30.68
CA ALA A 338 -6.61 25.49 30.30
C ALA A 338 -7.96 25.80 29.64
N GLY A 339 -9.03 24.99 29.92
CA GLY A 339 -10.35 25.14 29.33
C GLY A 339 -10.51 24.55 27.95
N LEU A 340 -9.50 23.83 27.45
CA LEU A 340 -9.51 23.09 26.22
C LEU A 340 -9.49 21.57 26.50
N GLU A 341 -10.52 20.87 26.07
CA GLU A 341 -10.52 19.39 25.97
C GLU A 341 -10.42 19.02 24.50
N PHE A 342 -9.43 18.22 24.17
CA PHE A 342 -9.19 17.72 22.82
C PHE A 342 -9.06 16.20 22.85
N GLY A 343 -9.75 15.52 21.94
CA GLY A 343 -9.65 14.08 21.80
C GLY A 343 -9.63 13.65 20.32
N LEU A 344 -8.72 12.74 20.01
CA LEU A 344 -8.64 12.08 18.71
C LEU A 344 -8.51 10.58 18.92
N GLY A 345 -9.36 9.81 18.25
CA GLY A 345 -9.30 8.36 18.21
C GLY A 345 -9.39 7.86 16.78
N VAL A 346 -8.38 7.13 16.30
CA VAL A 346 -8.34 6.55 14.96
C VAL A 346 -8.04 5.08 15.04
N GLY A 347 -8.68 4.25 14.22
CA GLY A 347 -8.39 2.81 14.25
C GLY A 347 -8.84 2.05 13.02
N ASN A 348 -8.16 0.94 12.77
CA ASN A 348 -8.52 -0.05 11.77
C ASN A 348 -8.73 -1.41 12.43
N ARG A 349 -9.65 -2.18 11.88
CA ARG A 349 -9.82 -3.61 12.15
C ARG A 349 -10.00 -4.28 10.82
N ALA A 350 -9.24 -5.32 10.54
CA ALA A 350 -9.36 -6.08 9.30
C ALA A 350 -9.17 -7.56 9.58
N GLY A 351 -9.84 -8.38 8.80
CA GLY A 351 -9.69 -9.82 8.86
C GLY A 351 -10.09 -10.47 7.55
N SER A 352 -9.49 -11.60 7.24
CA SER A 352 -9.83 -12.37 6.04
C SER A 352 -9.81 -13.87 6.30
N ILE A 353 -10.62 -14.57 5.53
CA ILE A 353 -10.60 -16.03 5.39
C ILE A 353 -10.35 -16.31 3.93
N ARG A 354 -9.23 -16.95 3.63
CA ARG A 354 -8.85 -17.31 2.26
C ARG A 354 -8.71 -18.83 2.15
N TRP A 355 -9.42 -19.39 1.19
CA TRP A 355 -9.28 -20.77 0.78
C TRP A 355 -8.68 -20.83 -0.62
N THR A 356 -7.67 -21.68 -0.80
CA THR A 356 -7.06 -21.95 -2.11
C THR A 356 -7.22 -23.42 -2.43
N HIS A 357 -7.54 -23.72 -3.69
CA HIS A 357 -7.74 -25.07 -4.17
C HIS A 357 -7.06 -25.27 -5.53
N ILE A 358 -6.34 -26.39 -5.69
CA ILE A 358 -5.74 -26.82 -6.95
C ILE A 358 -6.69 -27.83 -7.61
N LEU A 359 -7.30 -27.42 -8.73
CA LEU A 359 -8.20 -28.27 -9.51
C LEU A 359 -7.44 -28.84 -10.72
N GLY A 360 -7.06 -30.12 -10.62
CA GLY A 360 -6.16 -30.72 -11.61
C GLY A 360 -4.73 -30.17 -11.50
N ASP A 361 -4.06 -29.94 -12.62
CA ASP A 361 -2.68 -29.46 -12.72
C ASP A 361 -2.57 -28.07 -13.37
N GLU A 362 -3.66 -27.56 -13.94
CA GLU A 362 -3.69 -26.31 -14.70
C GLU A 362 -4.53 -25.19 -14.04
N LEU A 363 -5.41 -25.50 -13.10
CA LEU A 363 -6.33 -24.52 -12.54
C LEU A 363 -6.10 -24.33 -11.05
N PHE A 364 -5.76 -23.09 -10.68
CA PHE A 364 -5.64 -22.63 -9.28
C PHE A 364 -6.80 -21.71 -8.95
N THR A 365 -7.52 -21.99 -7.87
CA THR A 365 -8.66 -21.18 -7.44
C THR A 365 -8.44 -20.57 -6.06
N THR A 366 -8.98 -19.39 -5.87
CA THR A 366 -8.94 -18.67 -4.57
C THR A 366 -10.33 -18.14 -4.25
N VAL A 367 -10.80 -18.41 -3.05
CA VAL A 367 -11.96 -17.77 -2.44
C VAL A 367 -11.46 -16.96 -1.27
N ASN A 368 -11.69 -15.66 -1.27
CA ASN A 368 -11.31 -14.77 -0.19
C ASN A 368 -12.52 -13.98 0.30
N PHE A 369 -12.87 -14.14 1.56
CA PHE A 369 -13.81 -13.28 2.26
C PHE A 369 -13.02 -12.37 3.19
N SER A 370 -13.22 -11.07 3.08
CA SER A 370 -12.58 -10.07 3.93
C SER A 370 -13.60 -9.15 4.57
N ALA A 371 -13.30 -8.73 5.79
CA ALA A 371 -14.06 -7.73 6.53
C ALA A 371 -13.09 -6.71 7.09
N SER A 372 -13.33 -5.44 6.85
CA SER A 372 -12.54 -4.35 7.41
C SER A 372 -13.43 -3.24 7.95
N ARG A 373 -12.93 -2.52 8.93
CA ARG A 373 -13.58 -1.35 9.51
C ARG A 373 -12.54 -0.31 9.88
N TYR A 374 -12.78 0.91 9.47
CA TYR A 374 -12.07 2.12 9.87
C TYR A 374 -13.00 2.99 10.69
N ASP A 375 -12.52 3.49 11.83
CA ASP A 375 -13.23 4.42 12.71
C ASP A 375 -12.32 5.62 12.99
N ASN A 376 -12.87 6.82 12.86
CA ASN A 376 -12.24 8.08 13.25
C ASN A 376 -13.20 8.90 14.12
N GLU A 377 -12.72 9.36 15.25
CA GLU A 377 -13.45 10.21 16.16
C GLU A 377 -12.57 11.39 16.57
N PHE A 378 -13.10 12.59 16.41
CA PHE A 378 -12.46 13.83 16.79
C PHE A 378 -13.42 14.66 17.63
N ASN A 379 -12.98 15.09 18.81
CA ASN A 379 -13.76 15.97 19.68
C ASN A 379 -12.93 17.13 20.18
N VAL A 380 -13.55 18.30 20.27
CA VAL A 380 -12.99 19.49 20.89
C VAL A 380 -14.08 20.14 21.74
N ASN A 381 -13.72 20.48 22.97
CA ASN A 381 -14.51 21.34 23.83
C ASN A 381 -13.63 22.49 24.29
N ASN A 382 -13.99 23.70 23.91
CA ASN A 382 -13.26 24.91 24.30
C ASN A 382 -14.23 25.91 24.92
N SER A 383 -14.16 26.09 26.27
CA SER A 383 -14.95 27.05 27.00
C SER A 383 -16.47 26.96 26.69
N GLY A 384 -17.00 25.72 26.65
CA GLY A 384 -18.40 25.43 26.39
C GLY A 384 -18.78 25.35 24.91
N PHE A 385 -17.84 25.56 24.00
CA PHE A 385 -18.02 25.33 22.58
C PHE A 385 -17.60 23.91 22.24
N LYS A 386 -18.52 23.08 21.73
CA LYS A 386 -18.26 21.67 21.41
C LYS A 386 -18.28 21.43 19.90
N PHE A 387 -17.26 20.72 19.42
CA PHE A 387 -17.20 20.13 18.10
C PHE A 387 -16.95 18.63 18.21
N LEU A 388 -17.77 17.84 17.57
CA LEU A 388 -17.61 16.40 17.45
C LEU A 388 -17.70 16.01 15.97
N ALA A 389 -16.74 15.26 15.48
CA ALA A 389 -16.82 14.60 14.19
C ALA A 389 -16.51 13.11 14.36
N GLN A 390 -17.37 12.25 13.87
CA GLN A 390 -17.21 10.80 13.86
C GLN A 390 -17.41 10.29 12.44
N ASN A 391 -16.48 9.47 11.97
CA ASN A 391 -16.59 8.80 10.67
C ASN A 391 -16.26 7.32 10.81
N SER A 392 -17.03 6.48 10.15
CA SER A 392 -16.70 5.07 10.02
C SER A 392 -17.02 4.55 8.63
N ILE A 393 -16.20 3.63 8.15
CA ILE A 393 -16.45 2.81 6.98
C ILE A 393 -16.24 1.35 7.35
N ALA A 394 -17.22 0.50 7.05
CA ALA A 394 -17.09 -0.95 7.13
C ALA A 394 -17.23 -1.54 5.72
N ASP A 395 -16.35 -2.46 5.37
CA ASP A 395 -16.21 -3.11 4.07
C ASP A 395 -16.23 -4.63 4.26
N TYR A 396 -17.16 -5.29 3.59
CA TYR A 396 -17.28 -6.76 3.56
C TYR A 396 -17.19 -7.19 2.10
N THR A 397 -16.10 -7.84 1.74
CA THR A 397 -15.80 -8.21 0.36
C THR A 397 -15.64 -9.72 0.21
N LEU A 398 -16.37 -10.29 -0.75
CA LEU A 398 -16.16 -11.65 -1.26
C LEU A 398 -15.49 -11.57 -2.62
N LYS A 399 -14.33 -12.20 -2.75
CA LYS A 399 -13.58 -12.28 -4.01
C LYS A 399 -13.36 -13.74 -4.41
N LEU A 400 -13.77 -14.07 -5.61
CA LEU A 400 -13.60 -15.38 -6.25
C LEU A 400 -12.62 -15.20 -7.41
N GLU A 401 -11.55 -15.96 -7.44
CA GLU A 401 -10.54 -15.92 -8.50
C GLU A 401 -10.22 -17.32 -9.01
N ALA A 402 -10.05 -17.44 -10.30
CA ALA A 402 -9.54 -18.61 -10.96
C ALA A 402 -8.35 -18.21 -11.86
N GLU A 403 -7.24 -18.90 -11.72
CA GLU A 403 -6.03 -18.73 -12.51
C GLU A 403 -5.77 -20.04 -13.29
N TRP A 404 -5.95 -19.97 -14.60
CA TRP A 404 -5.79 -21.09 -15.49
C TRP A 404 -4.49 -20.97 -16.28
N PHE A 405 -3.60 -21.91 -16.08
CA PHE A 405 -2.34 -22.05 -16.78
C PHE A 405 -2.57 -22.85 -18.09
N ALA A 406 -3.09 -22.17 -19.12
CA ALA A 406 -3.56 -22.77 -20.37
C ALA A 406 -2.42 -23.07 -21.35
N GLY A 407 -1.49 -23.93 -20.95
CA GLY A 407 -0.35 -24.31 -21.78
C GLY A 407 0.92 -23.49 -21.46
N LYS A 408 1.85 -23.43 -22.46
CA LYS A 408 3.19 -22.85 -22.20
C LYS A 408 3.23 -21.31 -22.22
N ASP A 409 2.33 -20.67 -22.96
CA ASP A 409 2.43 -19.26 -23.32
C ASP A 409 1.21 -18.44 -22.88
N LEU A 410 0.17 -19.10 -22.34
CA LEU A 410 -1.08 -18.46 -21.96
C LEU A 410 -1.43 -18.74 -20.49
N THR A 411 -1.60 -17.68 -19.72
CA THR A 411 -2.25 -17.72 -18.40
C THR A 411 -3.47 -16.83 -18.42
N VAL A 412 -4.61 -17.36 -18.01
CA VAL A 412 -5.87 -16.62 -17.92
C VAL A 412 -6.28 -16.51 -16.47
N LYS A 413 -6.55 -15.30 -16.00
CA LYS A 413 -7.12 -15.03 -14.69
C LYS A 413 -8.51 -14.44 -14.86
N ALA A 414 -9.50 -14.96 -14.14
CA ALA A 414 -10.85 -14.43 -14.13
C ALA A 414 -11.41 -14.44 -12.71
N GLY A 415 -12.34 -13.54 -12.43
CA GLY A 415 -12.91 -13.51 -11.10
C GLY A 415 -14.12 -12.60 -10.96
N TYR A 416 -14.72 -12.72 -9.78
CA TYR A 416 -15.82 -11.90 -9.30
C TYR A 416 -15.44 -11.28 -7.95
N GLU A 417 -15.83 -10.03 -7.74
CA GLU A 417 -15.67 -9.31 -6.48
C GLU A 417 -16.99 -8.62 -6.15
N GLY A 418 -17.57 -8.99 -5.01
CA GLY A 418 -18.79 -8.37 -4.48
C GLY A 418 -18.49 -7.75 -3.13
N SER A 419 -18.77 -6.46 -2.96
CA SER A 419 -18.51 -5.75 -1.71
C SER A 419 -19.77 -5.07 -1.18
N ARG A 420 -19.92 -5.07 0.15
CA ARG A 420 -20.89 -4.27 0.88
C ARG A 420 -20.14 -3.24 1.71
N PHE A 421 -20.41 -1.97 1.47
CA PHE A 421 -19.89 -0.84 2.23
C PHE A 421 -20.95 -0.29 3.15
N ALA A 422 -20.62 0.02 4.41
CA ALA A 422 -21.46 0.76 5.33
C ALA A 422 -20.70 1.99 5.81
N PHE A 423 -21.30 3.16 5.66
CA PHE A 423 -20.72 4.45 5.97
C PHE A 423 -21.53 5.12 7.05
N ALA A 424 -20.85 5.70 8.03
CA ALA A 424 -21.50 6.59 8.97
C ALA A 424 -20.62 7.83 9.16
N TYR A 425 -21.23 8.99 9.04
CA TYR A 425 -20.61 10.27 9.33
C TYR A 425 -21.52 11.10 10.21
N LYS A 426 -21.01 11.56 11.33
CA LYS A 426 -21.72 12.41 12.28
C LYS A 426 -20.88 13.62 12.61
N GLN A 427 -21.45 14.82 12.47
CA GLN A 427 -20.83 16.05 12.90
C GLN A 427 -21.80 16.81 13.80
N LEU A 428 -21.33 17.32 14.91
CA LEU A 428 -22.07 18.16 15.82
C LEU A 428 -21.23 19.40 16.11
N PHE A 429 -21.90 20.54 16.12
CA PHE A 429 -21.29 21.84 16.32
C PHE A 429 -22.24 22.70 17.14
N GLY A 430 -21.81 23.20 18.33
CA GLY A 430 -22.70 24.03 19.15
C GLY A 430 -22.13 24.41 20.50
N LYS A 431 -22.83 25.32 21.18
CA LYS A 431 -22.53 25.79 22.50
C LYS A 431 -23.38 25.04 23.54
N ASP A 432 -22.74 24.41 24.52
CA ASP A 432 -23.21 23.76 25.76
C ASP A 432 -24.45 22.87 25.78
N SER A 433 -25.26 22.82 24.77
CA SER A 433 -26.40 21.90 24.72
C SER A 433 -26.33 21.03 23.48
N LEU A 434 -26.03 19.74 23.70
CA LEU A 434 -26.33 18.72 22.69
C LEU A 434 -27.83 18.83 22.35
N PRO A 435 -28.21 18.85 21.06
CA PRO A 435 -29.63 18.91 20.69
C PRO A 435 -30.36 17.73 21.32
N GLN A 436 -31.44 18.02 22.03
CA GLN A 436 -32.43 16.98 22.30
C GLN A 436 -32.99 16.48 20.97
N ALA A 437 -33.21 15.17 20.87
CA ALA A 437 -33.75 14.55 19.66
C ALA A 437 -35.02 15.31 19.23
N GLY A 438 -34.96 15.93 18.03
CA GLY A 438 -36.08 16.64 17.41
C GLY A 438 -35.92 18.14 17.12
N THR A 439 -34.81 18.77 17.53
CA THR A 439 -34.54 20.17 17.18
C THR A 439 -33.53 20.26 16.03
N ASN A 440 -33.91 20.94 14.93
CA ASN A 440 -33.00 21.29 13.84
C ASN A 440 -31.97 22.31 14.35
N THR A 441 -30.85 21.81 14.88
CA THR A 441 -29.72 22.68 15.24
C THR A 441 -28.88 22.95 13.99
N ALA A 442 -28.69 24.21 13.67
CA ALA A 442 -27.79 24.65 12.64
C ALA A 442 -26.39 24.05 12.93
N GLY A 443 -25.87 23.18 12.02
CA GLY A 443 -24.55 22.57 12.12
C GLY A 443 -24.48 21.07 12.47
N ALA A 444 -25.61 20.37 12.59
CA ALA A 444 -25.60 18.91 12.73
C ALA A 444 -25.67 18.21 11.36
N VAL A 445 -24.71 17.34 11.06
CA VAL A 445 -24.72 16.44 9.92
C VAL A 445 -24.78 15.00 10.42
N ASN A 446 -25.67 14.20 9.88
CA ASN A 446 -25.75 12.76 10.18
C ASN A 446 -26.05 12.01 8.87
N LEU A 447 -25.05 11.30 8.37
CA LEU A 447 -25.16 10.46 7.18
C LEU A 447 -24.89 9.02 7.61
N ASP A 448 -25.82 8.13 7.33
CA ASP A 448 -25.70 6.69 7.54
C ASP A 448 -26.23 5.99 6.29
N ASN A 449 -25.37 5.29 5.59
CA ASN A 449 -25.69 4.66 4.32
C ASN A 449 -24.95 3.34 4.16
N ALA A 450 -25.57 2.39 3.46
CA ALA A 450 -24.95 1.16 3.05
C ALA A 450 -25.16 0.93 1.56
N ASP A 451 -24.12 0.47 0.87
CA ASP A 451 -24.11 0.28 -0.56
C ASP A 451 -23.44 -1.01 -0.98
N TYR A 452 -23.70 -1.46 -2.18
CA TYR A 452 -23.16 -2.68 -2.75
C TYR A 452 -22.44 -2.39 -4.05
N THR A 453 -21.32 -3.09 -4.26
CA THR A 453 -20.62 -3.09 -5.53
C THR A 453 -20.43 -4.49 -6.05
N HIS A 454 -20.44 -4.63 -7.36
CA HIS A 454 -20.16 -5.86 -8.05
C HIS A 454 -19.13 -5.61 -9.14
N ALA A 455 -18.14 -6.48 -9.24
CA ALA A 455 -17.20 -6.43 -10.33
C ALA A 455 -16.93 -7.83 -10.88
N VAL A 456 -16.79 -7.91 -12.20
CA VAL A 456 -16.33 -9.10 -12.92
C VAL A 456 -15.11 -8.70 -13.70
N PHE A 457 -14.06 -9.49 -13.62
CA PHE A 457 -12.83 -9.24 -14.37
C PHE A 457 -12.31 -10.48 -15.07
N GLY A 458 -11.66 -10.24 -16.19
CA GLY A 458 -10.91 -11.24 -16.94
C GLY A 458 -9.62 -10.64 -17.45
N GLN A 459 -8.57 -11.46 -17.48
CA GLN A 459 -7.24 -11.07 -17.92
C GLN A 459 -6.54 -12.25 -18.55
N ALA A 460 -5.87 -12.02 -19.67
CA ALA A 460 -5.03 -12.99 -20.35
C ALA A 460 -3.60 -12.46 -20.46
N ASN A 461 -2.65 -13.27 -20.05
CA ASN A 461 -1.22 -13.04 -20.26
C ASN A 461 -0.77 -14.01 -21.35
N TYR A 462 -0.35 -13.48 -22.51
CA TYR A 462 0.04 -14.28 -23.64
C TYR A 462 1.44 -13.91 -24.14
N GLN A 463 2.28 -14.92 -24.26
CA GLN A 463 3.63 -14.79 -24.81
C GLN A 463 3.61 -15.20 -26.30
N PHE A 464 3.56 -14.22 -27.21
CA PHE A 464 3.53 -14.45 -28.65
C PHE A 464 4.84 -15.04 -29.18
N THR A 465 5.96 -14.51 -28.67
CA THR A 465 7.32 -14.96 -28.96
C THR A 465 8.15 -14.89 -27.69
N GLU A 466 9.36 -15.39 -27.69
CA GLU A 466 10.31 -15.23 -26.58
C GLU A 466 10.57 -13.75 -26.25
N GLN A 467 10.42 -12.87 -27.24
CA GLN A 467 10.69 -11.44 -27.11
C GLN A 467 9.43 -10.61 -26.83
N PHE A 468 8.24 -11.04 -27.24
CA PHE A 468 7.04 -10.22 -27.20
C PHE A 468 5.92 -10.89 -26.40
N SER A 469 5.44 -10.19 -25.38
CA SER A 469 4.36 -10.64 -24.50
C SER A 469 3.32 -9.54 -24.32
N VAL A 470 2.07 -9.96 -24.13
CA VAL A 470 0.90 -9.08 -23.98
C VAL A 470 0.10 -9.52 -22.76
N GLN A 471 -0.32 -8.58 -21.97
CA GLN A 471 -1.36 -8.74 -20.95
C GLN A 471 -2.55 -7.88 -21.35
N ALA A 472 -3.69 -8.49 -21.58
CA ALA A 472 -4.94 -7.79 -21.87
C ALA A 472 -5.97 -8.13 -20.80
N GLY A 473 -6.65 -7.15 -20.27
CA GLY A 473 -7.63 -7.31 -19.21
C GLY A 473 -8.83 -6.38 -19.37
N LEU A 474 -9.95 -6.81 -18.84
CA LEU A 474 -11.18 -6.03 -18.78
C LEU A 474 -11.83 -6.24 -17.41
N ARG A 475 -12.23 -5.17 -16.77
CA ARG A 475 -13.02 -5.20 -15.55
C ARG A 475 -14.33 -4.44 -15.79
N TRP A 476 -15.45 -5.10 -15.51
CA TRP A 476 -16.76 -4.49 -15.43
C TRP A 476 -17.07 -4.21 -13.96
N ASN A 477 -17.58 -3.02 -13.66
CA ASN A 477 -17.98 -2.64 -12.31
C ASN A 477 -19.43 -2.12 -12.33
N TYR A 478 -20.15 -2.42 -11.26
CA TYR A 478 -21.50 -1.92 -11.00
C TYR A 478 -21.59 -1.44 -9.56
N TRP A 479 -22.08 -0.23 -9.37
CA TRP A 479 -22.34 0.40 -8.08
C TRP A 479 -23.85 0.56 -7.91
N ASP A 480 -24.45 -0.07 -6.88
CA ASP A 480 -25.90 -0.31 -6.77
C ASP A 480 -26.69 0.99 -6.55
N SER A 481 -26.34 1.82 -5.54
CA SER A 481 -27.12 3.02 -5.17
C SER A 481 -27.20 4.05 -6.28
N SER A 482 -26.14 4.23 -7.04
CA SER A 482 -26.07 5.19 -8.15
C SER A 482 -26.36 4.56 -9.51
N ALA A 483 -26.58 3.23 -9.58
CA ALA A 483 -26.74 2.44 -10.81
C ALA A 483 -25.63 2.72 -11.85
N ILE A 484 -24.43 3.08 -11.38
CA ILE A 484 -23.30 3.40 -12.25
C ILE A 484 -22.66 2.08 -12.73
N THR A 485 -22.53 1.98 -14.05
CA THR A 485 -21.79 0.90 -14.71
C THR A 485 -20.56 1.44 -15.40
N THR A 486 -19.39 0.83 -15.16
CA THR A 486 -18.13 1.20 -15.83
C THR A 486 -17.41 0.01 -16.40
N TRP A 487 -16.59 0.28 -17.41
CA TRP A 487 -15.72 -0.68 -18.08
C TRP A 487 -14.29 -0.17 -18.02
N ASP A 488 -13.40 -0.98 -17.48
CA ASP A 488 -11.98 -0.67 -17.23
C ASP A 488 -11.09 -1.56 -18.10
N PRO A 489 -10.86 -1.23 -19.40
CA PRO A 489 -9.90 -1.94 -20.23
C PRO A 489 -8.46 -1.66 -19.76
N ARG A 490 -7.62 -2.68 -19.83
CA ARG A 490 -6.21 -2.62 -19.44
C ARG A 490 -5.36 -3.41 -20.41
N LEU A 491 -4.23 -2.83 -20.80
CA LEU A 491 -3.28 -3.44 -21.72
C LEU A 491 -1.87 -3.19 -21.20
N ALA A 492 -1.06 -4.24 -21.15
CA ALA A 492 0.37 -4.12 -20.99
C ALA A 492 1.08 -4.92 -22.08
N LEU A 493 2.13 -4.33 -22.63
CA LEU A 493 2.99 -4.89 -23.66
C LEU A 493 4.40 -4.99 -23.14
N ARG A 494 5.11 -6.04 -23.46
CA ARG A 494 6.52 -6.20 -23.15
C ARG A 494 7.27 -6.67 -24.37
N TYR A 495 8.38 -6.00 -24.66
CA TYR A 495 9.34 -6.37 -25.69
C TYR A 495 10.73 -6.54 -25.08
N GLN A 496 11.28 -7.75 -25.16
CA GLN A 496 12.66 -8.06 -24.75
C GLN A 496 13.60 -7.70 -25.90
N ALA A 497 14.28 -6.56 -25.78
CA ALA A 497 15.18 -6.06 -26.82
C ALA A 497 16.53 -6.78 -26.83
N SER A 498 17.04 -7.16 -25.66
CA SER A 498 18.22 -8.01 -25.46
C SER A 498 18.06 -8.91 -24.24
N ASN A 499 19.07 -9.71 -23.91
CA ASN A 499 19.04 -10.51 -22.68
C ASN A 499 18.97 -9.66 -21.39
N GLU A 500 19.44 -8.44 -21.45
CA GLU A 500 19.54 -7.52 -20.33
C GLU A 500 18.50 -6.39 -20.36
N THR A 501 17.83 -6.18 -21.51
CA THR A 501 16.99 -4.98 -21.70
C THR A 501 15.58 -5.34 -22.15
N SER A 502 14.58 -4.84 -21.44
CA SER A 502 13.17 -4.91 -21.80
C SER A 502 12.53 -3.53 -21.88
N ILE A 503 11.62 -3.38 -22.82
CA ILE A 503 10.78 -2.20 -22.99
C ILE A 503 9.34 -2.64 -22.69
N LYS A 504 8.65 -1.89 -21.81
CA LYS A 504 7.28 -2.18 -21.43
C LYS A 504 6.40 -0.95 -21.68
N PHE A 505 5.16 -1.19 -22.05
CA PHE A 505 4.14 -0.16 -22.20
C PHE A 505 2.88 -0.60 -21.47
N ALA A 506 2.19 0.30 -20.76
CA ALA A 506 0.89 0.03 -20.19
C ALA A 506 -0.10 1.16 -20.49
N TYR A 507 -1.31 0.76 -20.75
CA TYR A 507 -2.51 1.59 -20.88
C TYR A 507 -3.61 1.03 -20.00
N GLY A 508 -4.36 1.90 -19.30
CA GLY A 508 -5.51 1.44 -18.53
C GLY A 508 -6.46 2.56 -18.14
N ILE A 509 -7.72 2.20 -18.02
CA ILE A 509 -8.79 3.04 -17.46
C ILE A 509 -9.15 2.49 -16.09
N TYR A 510 -9.35 3.38 -15.12
CA TYR A 510 -9.61 3.07 -13.72
C TYR A 510 -10.70 3.96 -13.18
N HIS A 511 -11.63 3.39 -12.39
CA HIS A 511 -12.69 4.15 -11.72
C HIS A 511 -12.60 3.97 -10.21
N GLN A 512 -12.98 5.02 -9.49
CA GLN A 512 -13.04 5.05 -8.03
C GLN A 512 -14.39 5.60 -7.58
N TYR A 513 -15.03 4.90 -6.65
CA TYR A 513 -16.35 5.20 -6.12
C TYR A 513 -16.33 5.71 -4.67
N LEU A 514 -15.18 5.56 -3.99
CA LEU A 514 -14.95 6.06 -2.64
C LEU A 514 -14.05 7.29 -2.69
N ARG A 515 -14.41 8.33 -1.95
CA ARG A 515 -13.67 9.60 -1.89
C ARG A 515 -13.27 9.91 -0.47
N LEU A 516 -12.14 10.53 -0.30
CA LEU A 516 -11.68 11.03 0.97
C LEU A 516 -11.87 12.54 1.02
N ALA A 517 -12.74 13.00 1.91
CA ALA A 517 -12.79 14.40 2.31
C ALA A 517 -11.63 14.63 3.26
N THR A 518 -10.59 15.32 2.81
CA THR A 518 -9.41 15.62 3.62
C THR A 518 -9.16 17.12 3.69
N GLN A 519 -8.77 17.62 4.87
CA GLN A 519 -8.16 18.94 4.98
C GLN A 519 -6.66 18.82 4.67
N PRO A 520 -6.13 19.58 3.73
CA PRO A 520 -4.75 19.41 3.25
C PRO A 520 -3.66 19.57 4.31
N ASP A 521 -3.95 20.26 5.43
CA ASP A 521 -3.00 20.52 6.49
C ASP A 521 -3.23 19.66 7.74
N PHE A 522 -4.42 19.03 7.87
CA PHE A 522 -4.81 18.25 9.03
C PHE A 522 -5.61 17.02 8.64
N SER A 523 -4.95 15.87 8.54
CA SER A 523 -5.58 14.58 8.22
C SER A 523 -6.48 14.00 9.33
N PHE A 524 -6.70 14.73 10.44
CA PHE A 524 -7.59 14.30 11.52
C PHE A 524 -9.06 14.26 11.13
N PHE A 525 -9.42 15.02 10.11
CA PHE A 525 -10.79 15.12 9.62
C PHE A 525 -11.04 14.22 8.41
N ASP A 526 -10.09 13.36 8.08
CA ASP A 526 -10.19 12.46 6.93
C ASP A 526 -11.45 11.61 7.03
N THR A 527 -12.37 11.85 6.10
CA THR A 527 -13.70 11.25 6.09
C THR A 527 -13.94 10.54 4.76
N TRP A 528 -14.13 9.23 4.81
CA TRP A 528 -14.49 8.45 3.64
C TRP A 528 -15.96 8.56 3.32
N LEU A 529 -16.28 8.87 2.08
CA LEU A 529 -17.64 9.04 1.57
C LEU A 529 -17.81 8.29 0.24
N PRO A 530 -18.97 7.65 0.01
CA PRO A 530 -19.28 6.99 -1.25
C PRO A 530 -19.64 7.99 -2.34
N THR A 531 -19.50 7.56 -3.59
CA THR A 531 -20.20 8.16 -4.71
C THR A 531 -21.71 7.88 -4.57
N ASP A 532 -22.54 8.86 -4.86
CA ASP A 532 -24.01 8.73 -4.89
C ASP A 532 -24.56 9.25 -6.23
N ASN A 533 -25.89 9.31 -6.37
CA ASN A 533 -26.54 9.84 -7.59
C ASN A 533 -26.20 11.31 -7.89
N SER A 534 -25.62 12.04 -6.93
CA SER A 534 -25.23 13.44 -7.09
C SER A 534 -23.79 13.64 -7.55
N VAL A 535 -22.95 12.59 -7.48
CA VAL A 535 -21.51 12.66 -7.76
C VAL A 535 -21.08 11.51 -8.66
N SER A 536 -20.56 11.82 -9.84
CA SER A 536 -20.02 10.81 -10.76
C SER A 536 -18.78 10.11 -10.20
N ALA A 537 -18.54 8.85 -10.58
CA ALA A 537 -17.30 8.16 -10.26
C ALA A 537 -16.07 8.93 -10.75
N SER A 538 -15.02 8.96 -9.94
CA SER A 538 -13.73 9.51 -10.38
C SER A 538 -13.08 8.54 -11.37
N LYS A 539 -12.36 9.07 -12.36
CA LYS A 539 -11.75 8.28 -13.43
C LYS A 539 -10.29 8.69 -13.63
N ALA A 540 -9.44 7.72 -13.86
CA ALA A 540 -8.07 7.93 -14.31
C ALA A 540 -7.79 7.13 -15.59
N THR A 541 -7.04 7.75 -16.52
CA THR A 541 -6.49 7.08 -17.70
C THR A 541 -4.98 7.14 -17.59
N HIS A 542 -4.31 5.98 -17.61
CA HIS A 542 -2.87 5.87 -17.48
C HIS A 542 -2.21 5.48 -18.80
N TYR A 543 -1.05 6.10 -19.07
CA TYR A 543 -0.10 5.72 -20.10
C TYR A 543 1.27 5.66 -19.45
N ILE A 544 1.94 4.51 -19.52
CA ILE A 544 3.25 4.32 -18.88
C ILE A 544 4.16 3.62 -19.88
N LEU A 545 5.38 4.15 -20.05
CA LEU A 545 6.45 3.53 -20.81
C LEU A 545 7.62 3.29 -19.87
N SER A 546 8.18 2.10 -19.87
CA SER A 546 9.30 1.70 -19.01
C SER A 546 10.39 1.04 -19.81
N LEU A 547 11.62 1.44 -19.55
CA LEU A 547 12.84 0.77 -19.97
C LEU A 547 13.50 0.16 -18.74
N GLN A 548 13.67 -1.15 -18.73
CA GLN A 548 14.37 -1.88 -17.68
C GLN A 548 15.61 -2.51 -18.27
N THR A 549 16.77 -2.31 -17.64
CA THR A 549 18.03 -2.89 -18.09
C THR A 549 18.94 -3.25 -16.94
N GLU A 550 19.75 -4.28 -17.11
CA GLU A 550 20.80 -4.70 -16.19
C GLU A 550 22.17 -4.61 -16.90
N PRO A 551 22.71 -3.38 -17.05
CA PRO A 551 23.91 -3.15 -17.85
C PRO A 551 25.17 -3.84 -17.29
N ILE A 552 25.18 -4.10 -16.01
CA ILE A 552 26.29 -4.74 -15.26
C ILE A 552 25.66 -5.71 -14.26
N THR A 553 26.31 -6.83 -14.00
CA THR A 553 25.89 -7.79 -12.95
C THR A 553 25.70 -7.05 -11.63
N ASP A 554 24.64 -7.39 -10.89
CA ASP A 554 24.21 -6.79 -9.61
C ASP A 554 23.61 -5.36 -9.71
N TYR A 555 23.54 -4.76 -10.88
CA TYR A 555 22.92 -3.44 -11.06
C TYR A 555 21.69 -3.51 -11.96
N SER A 556 20.56 -3.03 -11.49
CA SER A 556 19.37 -2.80 -12.30
C SER A 556 19.11 -1.30 -12.48
N LEU A 557 18.74 -0.93 -13.68
CA LEU A 557 18.38 0.45 -14.06
C LEU A 557 17.00 0.43 -14.68
N ASN A 558 16.07 1.16 -14.07
CA ASN A 558 14.73 1.36 -14.58
C ASN A 558 14.53 2.84 -14.94
N PHE A 559 13.98 3.10 -16.11
CA PHE A 559 13.56 4.43 -16.55
C PHE A 559 12.09 4.38 -16.94
N ASP A 560 11.25 5.09 -16.19
CA ASP A 560 9.80 5.15 -16.40
C ASP A 560 9.39 6.55 -16.85
N VAL A 561 8.50 6.63 -17.85
CA VAL A 561 7.78 7.86 -18.23
C VAL A 561 6.30 7.59 -18.09
N TYR A 562 5.57 8.49 -17.45
CA TYR A 562 4.15 8.32 -17.21
C TYR A 562 3.34 9.58 -17.54
N TYR A 563 2.10 9.37 -17.97
CA TYR A 563 1.06 10.38 -18.09
C TYR A 563 -0.25 9.80 -17.52
N LYS A 564 -0.90 10.56 -16.66
CA LYS A 564 -2.21 10.25 -16.07
C LYS A 564 -3.15 11.41 -16.32
N LYS A 565 -4.32 11.13 -16.92
CA LYS A 565 -5.44 12.05 -17.00
C LYS A 565 -6.44 11.70 -15.92
N LEU A 566 -6.87 12.70 -15.14
CA LEU A 566 -7.78 12.56 -14.02
C LEU A 566 -9.08 13.33 -14.30
N GLU A 567 -10.22 12.68 -14.15
CA GLU A 567 -11.54 13.23 -14.41
C GLU A 567 -12.44 12.98 -13.17
N ASN A 568 -13.29 13.95 -12.85
CA ASN A 568 -14.19 13.91 -11.69
C ASN A 568 -13.44 13.71 -10.36
N ILE A 569 -12.24 14.29 -10.21
CA ILE A 569 -11.54 14.31 -8.92
C ILE A 569 -12.25 15.27 -7.96
N SER A 570 -12.05 15.06 -6.66
CA SER A 570 -12.77 15.83 -5.64
C SER A 570 -11.81 16.63 -4.78
N GLU A 571 -12.28 17.83 -4.39
CA GLU A 571 -11.67 18.68 -3.39
C GLU A 571 -12.71 19.08 -2.37
N LEU A 572 -12.37 19.12 -1.07
CA LEU A 572 -13.33 19.42 -0.01
C LEU A 572 -13.87 20.85 -0.13
N ASN A 573 -15.20 20.99 -0.08
CA ASN A 573 -15.89 22.26 -0.07
C ASN A 573 -16.00 22.80 1.36
N LEU A 574 -15.02 23.60 1.79
CA LEU A 574 -15.00 24.22 3.12
C LEU A 574 -16.05 25.36 3.27
N THR A 575 -16.71 25.77 2.21
CA THR A 575 -17.72 26.84 2.21
C THR A 575 -19.16 26.31 2.30
N ALA A 576 -19.33 25.00 2.36
CA ALA A 576 -20.67 24.41 2.49
C ALA A 576 -21.30 24.75 3.84
N THR A 577 -22.39 25.51 3.84
CA THR A 577 -23.15 25.89 5.05
C THR A 577 -24.30 24.93 5.34
N THR A 578 -24.75 24.20 4.34
CA THR A 578 -25.81 23.21 4.45
C THR A 578 -25.39 21.98 3.65
N VAL A 579 -25.41 20.81 4.28
CA VAL A 579 -25.07 19.54 3.66
C VAL A 579 -26.31 18.65 3.65
N THR A 580 -26.84 18.38 2.48
CA THR A 580 -28.01 17.52 2.27
C THR A 580 -27.69 16.28 1.46
N LYS A 581 -26.61 16.31 0.68
CA LYS A 581 -26.13 15.23 -0.19
C LYS A 581 -24.60 15.28 -0.28
N VAL A 582 -24.00 14.19 -0.73
CA VAL A 582 -22.53 14.04 -0.82
C VAL A 582 -21.90 15.12 -1.72
N SER A 583 -22.57 15.53 -2.82
CA SER A 583 -22.04 16.57 -3.71
C SER A 583 -21.87 17.94 -3.04
N ASP A 584 -22.56 18.21 -1.95
CA ASP A 584 -22.44 19.50 -1.24
C ASP A 584 -21.08 19.61 -0.52
N LEU A 585 -20.48 18.47 -0.20
CA LEU A 585 -19.18 18.38 0.49
C LEU A 585 -17.99 18.52 -0.46
N PHE A 586 -18.17 18.45 -1.78
CA PHE A 586 -17.05 18.40 -2.71
C PHE A 586 -17.21 19.37 -3.89
N PHE A 587 -16.10 19.96 -4.27
CA PHE A 587 -15.94 20.49 -5.63
C PHE A 587 -15.49 19.34 -6.54
N SER A 588 -16.10 19.21 -7.72
CA SER A 588 -15.67 18.28 -8.76
C SER A 588 -14.77 18.96 -9.77
N GLY A 589 -13.70 18.29 -10.19
CA GLY A 589 -12.72 18.86 -11.11
C GLY A 589 -11.99 17.81 -11.93
N SER A 590 -10.97 18.27 -12.62
CA SER A 590 -10.07 17.45 -13.43
C SER A 590 -8.61 17.75 -13.11
N GLY A 591 -7.71 16.90 -13.55
CA GLY A 591 -6.29 17.09 -13.36
C GLY A 591 -5.45 16.24 -14.29
N GLU A 592 -4.16 16.52 -14.30
CA GLU A 592 -3.17 15.77 -15.04
C GLU A 592 -1.92 15.57 -14.17
N ALA A 593 -1.31 14.39 -14.31
CA ALA A 593 -0.02 14.11 -13.68
C ALA A 593 0.90 13.44 -14.71
N TYR A 594 2.11 13.97 -14.89
CA TYR A 594 3.09 13.40 -15.81
C TYR A 594 4.51 13.59 -15.30
N GLY A 595 5.41 12.71 -15.72
CA GLY A 595 6.78 12.78 -15.26
C GLY A 595 7.66 11.66 -15.79
N ALA A 596 8.92 11.71 -15.36
CA ALA A 596 9.92 10.69 -15.61
C ALA A 596 10.63 10.29 -14.31
N GLU A 597 10.99 9.02 -14.20
CA GLU A 597 11.66 8.44 -13.05
C GLU A 597 12.87 7.64 -13.50
N ILE A 598 13.98 7.76 -12.77
CA ILE A 598 15.16 6.91 -12.92
C ILE A 598 15.37 6.18 -11.58
N PHE A 599 15.58 4.90 -11.63
CA PHE A 599 15.85 4.07 -10.47
C PHE A 599 17.02 3.14 -10.76
N LEU A 600 18.14 3.40 -10.10
CA LEU A 600 19.35 2.58 -10.15
C LEU A 600 19.49 1.84 -8.83
N GLN A 601 19.50 0.51 -8.87
CA GLN A 601 19.65 -0.35 -7.69
C GLN A 601 20.87 -1.23 -7.82
N LYS A 602 21.66 -1.32 -6.75
CA LYS A 602 22.70 -2.34 -6.54
C LYS A 602 22.17 -3.41 -5.60
N LYS A 603 22.01 -4.64 -6.10
CA LYS A 603 21.27 -5.72 -5.44
C LYS A 603 22.11 -6.59 -4.50
N ALA A 604 23.43 -6.68 -4.71
CA ALA A 604 24.27 -7.65 -4.02
C ALA A 604 25.67 -7.12 -3.65
N GLY A 605 26.38 -7.86 -2.78
CA GLY A 605 27.70 -7.53 -2.26
C GLY A 605 27.65 -6.85 -0.89
N ASN A 606 28.81 -6.46 -0.36
CA ASN A 606 28.90 -5.79 0.96
C ASN A 606 28.23 -4.42 0.97
N PHE A 607 28.22 -3.74 -0.18
CA PHE A 607 27.44 -2.51 -0.38
C PHE A 607 26.21 -2.83 -1.22
N THR A 608 25.02 -2.49 -0.71
CA THR A 608 23.75 -2.57 -1.41
C THR A 608 22.98 -1.27 -1.24
N GLY A 609 22.02 -1.00 -2.12
CA GLY A 609 21.22 0.22 -2.02
C GLY A 609 20.72 0.69 -3.38
N TRP A 610 20.22 1.92 -3.40
CA TRP A 610 19.65 2.50 -4.62
C TRP A 610 19.73 4.02 -4.67
N ALA A 611 19.67 4.54 -5.87
CA ALA A 611 19.46 5.94 -6.18
C ALA A 611 18.21 6.09 -7.04
N GLY A 612 17.26 6.88 -6.59
CA GLY A 612 16.02 7.20 -7.28
C GLY A 612 15.90 8.69 -7.54
N TYR A 613 15.55 9.07 -8.75
CA TYR A 613 15.24 10.45 -9.09
C TYR A 613 13.93 10.52 -9.86
N GLY A 614 13.03 11.39 -9.41
CA GLY A 614 11.75 11.69 -10.03
C GLY A 614 11.68 13.15 -10.47
N LEU A 615 11.20 13.36 -11.69
CA LEU A 615 10.85 14.66 -12.24
C LEU A 615 9.38 14.63 -12.61
N GLY A 616 8.51 15.40 -11.92
CA GLY A 616 7.08 15.29 -12.08
C GLY A 616 6.33 16.62 -12.05
N TRP A 617 5.17 16.63 -12.67
CA TRP A 617 4.21 17.73 -12.72
C TRP A 617 2.83 17.21 -12.38
N VAL A 618 2.12 17.95 -11.53
CA VAL A 618 0.72 17.68 -11.21
C VAL A 618 -0.06 18.98 -11.35
N THR A 619 -1.16 18.94 -12.05
CA THR A 619 -2.07 20.07 -12.20
C THR A 619 -3.49 19.65 -11.85
N ALA A 620 -4.30 20.60 -11.36
CA ALA A 620 -5.70 20.42 -11.07
C ALA A 620 -6.48 21.65 -11.46
N ARG A 621 -7.75 21.45 -11.85
CA ARG A 621 -8.70 22.50 -12.23
C ARG A 621 -10.07 22.18 -11.66
N PHE A 622 -10.63 23.13 -10.92
CA PHE A 622 -11.98 23.09 -10.38
C PHE A 622 -12.66 24.44 -10.68
N ASP A 623 -13.86 24.42 -11.21
CA ASP A 623 -14.55 25.68 -11.61
C ASP A 623 -14.76 26.64 -10.44
N SER A 624 -14.95 26.09 -9.21
CA SER A 624 -15.16 26.87 -7.99
C SER A 624 -13.88 27.27 -7.25
N ILE A 625 -12.69 26.90 -7.74
CA ILE A 625 -11.40 27.20 -7.12
C ILE A 625 -10.56 28.03 -8.09
N ASN A 626 -9.93 29.11 -7.61
CA ASN A 626 -9.10 30.01 -8.40
C ASN A 626 -9.80 30.52 -9.69
N GLU A 627 -11.12 30.73 -9.63
CA GLU A 627 -11.93 31.19 -10.79
C GLU A 627 -11.87 30.22 -11.99
N GLY A 628 -11.74 28.92 -11.73
CA GLY A 628 -11.60 27.91 -12.78
C GLY A 628 -10.24 27.84 -13.45
N ARG A 629 -9.26 28.57 -12.95
CA ARG A 629 -7.87 28.50 -13.46
C ARG A 629 -7.15 27.24 -12.95
N GLU A 630 -6.28 26.70 -13.78
CA GLU A 630 -5.40 25.58 -13.40
C GLU A 630 -4.44 26.00 -12.28
N PHE A 631 -4.26 25.10 -11.30
CA PHE A 631 -3.32 25.31 -10.22
C PHE A 631 -2.55 24.02 -9.90
N ARG A 632 -1.51 24.15 -9.08
CA ARG A 632 -0.65 23.03 -8.66
C ARG A 632 -1.03 22.60 -7.25
N PRO A 633 -1.54 21.36 -7.04
CA PRO A 633 -1.90 20.88 -5.73
C PRO A 633 -0.71 20.88 -4.76
N LYS A 634 -1.00 20.78 -3.46
CA LYS A 634 0.01 20.78 -2.38
C LYS A 634 1.12 19.75 -2.62
N TYR A 635 0.82 18.61 -3.19
CA TYR A 635 1.73 17.51 -3.46
C TYR A 635 2.47 17.60 -4.81
N ASP A 636 2.33 18.69 -5.57
CA ASP A 636 3.17 18.94 -6.76
C ASP A 636 4.59 19.27 -6.32
N ARG A 637 5.48 18.29 -6.38
CA ARG A 637 6.92 18.46 -6.14
C ARG A 637 7.68 18.12 -7.40
N ARG A 638 8.39 19.11 -7.94
CA ARG A 638 9.06 19.01 -9.24
C ARG A 638 10.19 18.00 -9.24
N HIS A 639 11.08 18.09 -8.26
CA HIS A 639 12.26 17.26 -8.12
C HIS A 639 12.17 16.43 -6.86
N ASP A 640 12.49 15.15 -6.96
CA ASP A 640 12.50 14.18 -5.88
C ASP A 640 13.73 13.27 -6.04
N LEU A 641 14.74 13.44 -5.18
CA LEU A 641 15.95 12.62 -5.16
C LEU A 641 15.99 11.79 -3.87
N LYS A 642 16.29 10.53 -4.01
CA LYS A 642 16.37 9.56 -2.91
C LYS A 642 17.60 8.70 -3.08
N LEU A 643 18.42 8.66 -2.05
CA LEU A 643 19.62 7.84 -2.00
C LEU A 643 19.53 6.93 -0.77
N VAL A 644 19.75 5.67 -0.96
CA VAL A 644 19.80 4.64 0.09
C VAL A 644 21.05 3.83 -0.07
N GLY A 645 21.84 3.71 0.97
CA GLY A 645 23.05 2.89 1.00
C GLY A 645 23.12 2.09 2.29
N MET A 646 23.47 0.82 2.18
CA MET A 646 23.74 -0.11 3.27
C MET A 646 25.09 -0.75 3.04
N TYR A 647 25.91 -0.82 4.07
CA TYR A 647 27.24 -1.40 3.99
C TYR A 647 27.49 -2.36 5.14
N LYS A 648 27.72 -3.63 4.80
CA LYS A 648 28.11 -4.68 5.74
C LYS A 648 29.62 -4.59 5.96
N ILE A 649 30.04 -4.07 7.13
CA ILE A 649 31.44 -3.93 7.50
C ILE A 649 32.03 -5.30 7.79
N ASN A 650 31.32 -6.12 8.58
CA ASN A 650 31.65 -7.51 8.92
C ASN A 650 30.38 -8.24 9.37
N ASP A 651 30.47 -9.43 9.90
CA ASP A 651 29.29 -10.22 10.33
C ASP A 651 28.58 -9.64 11.54
N SER A 652 29.24 -8.80 12.34
CA SER A 652 28.62 -8.12 13.49
C SER A 652 28.13 -6.72 13.21
N TRP A 653 28.73 -5.98 12.28
CA TRP A 653 28.43 -4.59 12.04
C TRP A 653 27.91 -4.32 10.62
N GLU A 654 26.80 -3.62 10.57
CA GLU A 654 26.22 -3.09 9.35
C GLU A 654 25.84 -1.62 9.57
N VAL A 655 26.09 -0.75 8.60
CA VAL A 655 25.74 0.67 8.63
C VAL A 655 24.87 1.03 7.45
N GLY A 656 23.97 1.97 7.66
CA GLY A 656 23.04 2.46 6.64
C GLY A 656 22.98 3.98 6.61
N ALA A 657 22.64 4.53 5.44
CA ALA A 657 22.35 5.94 5.29
C ALA A 657 21.21 6.14 4.28
N THR A 658 20.32 7.09 4.55
CA THR A 658 19.27 7.49 3.64
C THR A 658 19.30 9.02 3.48
N PHE A 659 19.26 9.48 2.24
CA PHE A 659 19.16 10.90 1.93
C PHE A 659 17.98 11.16 1.02
N THR A 660 17.20 12.20 1.35
CA THR A 660 16.08 12.66 0.53
C THR A 660 16.23 14.15 0.25
N PHE A 661 15.90 14.55 -0.98
CA PHE A 661 15.76 15.94 -1.40
C PHE A 661 14.47 16.06 -2.20
N GLN A 662 13.63 17.04 -1.87
CA GLN A 662 12.39 17.33 -2.56
C GLN A 662 12.20 18.82 -2.78
N SER A 663 11.72 19.22 -3.96
CA SER A 663 11.29 20.60 -4.21
C SER A 663 10.20 21.01 -3.22
N GLY A 664 10.12 22.29 -2.92
CA GLY A 664 9.14 22.86 -2.00
C GLY A 664 7.70 22.56 -2.45
N GLN A 665 6.86 22.19 -1.50
CA GLN A 665 5.42 22.00 -1.72
C GLN A 665 4.69 23.31 -1.96
N SER A 666 3.59 23.27 -2.70
CA SER A 666 2.71 24.42 -2.90
C SER A 666 1.92 24.72 -1.63
N TYR A 667 1.67 25.99 -1.35
CA TYR A 667 0.83 26.45 -0.23
C TYR A 667 0.07 27.73 -0.57
N THR A 668 -1.01 27.99 0.18
CA THR A 668 -1.82 29.21 0.07
C THR A 668 -1.27 30.27 1.03
N ALA A 669 -0.83 31.39 0.51
CA ALA A 669 -0.32 32.50 1.31
C ALA A 669 -1.45 33.50 1.68
N ALA A 670 -1.18 34.39 2.63
CA ALA A 670 -1.98 35.58 2.85
C ALA A 670 -1.42 36.73 1.98
N THR A 671 -2.31 37.49 1.34
CA THR A 671 -1.96 38.64 0.47
C THR A 671 -2.23 39.99 1.14
N SER A 672 -3.25 40.05 2.01
CA SER A 672 -3.59 41.27 2.72
C SER A 672 -4.23 40.94 4.08
N ARG A 673 -4.36 41.96 4.89
CA ARG A 673 -5.06 41.94 6.19
C ARG A 673 -6.12 43.02 6.22
N PHE A 674 -7.27 42.74 6.78
CA PHE A 674 -8.31 43.72 7.07
C PHE A 674 -8.85 43.48 8.49
N GLY A 675 -9.25 44.59 9.16
CA GLY A 675 -9.92 44.54 10.44
C GLY A 675 -11.42 44.68 10.26
N HIS A 676 -12.18 43.86 10.97
CA HIS A 676 -13.63 43.98 11.06
C HIS A 676 -14.02 44.25 12.54
N ILE A 677 -14.78 45.30 12.77
CA ILE A 677 -15.34 45.60 14.09
C ILE A 677 -16.61 44.77 14.22
N MET A 678 -16.62 43.83 15.16
CA MET A 678 -17.82 43.07 15.53
C MET A 678 -18.55 43.85 16.67
N PRO A 679 -19.68 44.53 16.35
CA PRO A 679 -20.38 45.36 17.34
C PRO A 679 -20.86 44.55 18.56
N GLU A 680 -21.24 43.32 18.37
CA GLU A 680 -21.72 42.41 19.42
C GLU A 680 -20.67 42.09 20.48
N TYR A 681 -19.39 42.18 20.15
CA TYR A 681 -18.27 41.87 21.06
C TYR A 681 -17.44 43.10 21.42
N ASN A 682 -17.77 44.27 20.87
CA ASN A 682 -16.99 45.53 20.99
C ASN A 682 -15.47 45.31 20.78
N ARG A 683 -15.16 44.42 19.81
CA ARG A 683 -13.79 43.96 19.53
C ARG A 683 -13.51 44.03 18.03
N ALA A 684 -12.33 44.57 17.69
CA ALA A 684 -11.81 44.44 16.34
C ALA A 684 -11.19 43.05 16.15
N VAL A 685 -11.63 42.33 15.15
CA VAL A 685 -11.06 41.05 14.72
C VAL A 685 -10.34 41.24 13.39
N SER A 686 -9.13 40.76 13.30
CA SER A 686 -8.33 40.84 12.09
C SER A 686 -8.44 39.55 11.29
N PHE A 687 -8.67 39.70 9.99
CA PHE A 687 -8.71 38.61 9.04
C PHE A 687 -7.61 38.77 7.99
N VAL A 688 -7.12 37.68 7.44
CA VAL A 688 -6.20 37.68 6.30
C VAL A 688 -6.92 37.24 5.04
N THR A 689 -6.65 37.89 3.94
CA THR A 689 -7.15 37.48 2.62
C THR A 689 -6.19 36.47 2.03
N PRO A 690 -6.62 35.25 1.68
CA PRO A 690 -5.76 34.26 1.05
C PRO A 690 -5.37 34.69 -0.37
N SER A 691 -4.22 34.25 -0.82
CA SER A 691 -3.82 34.26 -2.23
C SER A 691 -4.63 33.25 -3.05
N GLU A 692 -4.33 33.11 -4.33
CA GLU A 692 -4.74 31.93 -5.08
C GLU A 692 -4.38 30.65 -4.29
N ARG A 693 -5.27 29.69 -4.30
CA ARG A 693 -5.05 28.40 -3.62
C ARG A 693 -3.79 27.75 -4.21
N TYR A 694 -2.83 27.43 -3.32
CA TYR A 694 -1.53 26.85 -3.68
C TYR A 694 -0.66 27.70 -4.62
N GLY A 695 -0.82 29.04 -4.60
CA GLY A 695 -0.14 29.97 -5.48
C GLY A 695 1.36 30.15 -5.21
N LEU A 696 1.86 29.78 -4.03
CA LEU A 696 3.27 29.90 -3.63
C LEU A 696 3.89 28.55 -3.27
N ARG A 697 5.22 28.52 -3.13
CA ARG A 697 5.98 27.33 -2.73
C ARG A 697 6.79 27.58 -1.46
N LEU A 698 6.80 26.57 -0.57
CA LEU A 698 7.73 26.51 0.54
C LEU A 698 9.17 26.25 0.05
N PRO A 699 10.20 26.50 0.87
CA PRO A 699 11.56 26.09 0.55
C PRO A 699 11.69 24.59 0.29
N PRO A 700 12.71 24.14 -0.48
CA PRO A 700 12.99 22.72 -0.67
C PRO A 700 13.25 22.02 0.65
N SER A 701 12.85 20.75 0.73
CA SER A 701 13.03 19.86 1.87
C SER A 701 14.18 18.89 1.59
N HIS A 702 15.06 18.66 2.56
CA HIS A 702 16.07 17.60 2.46
C HIS A 702 16.48 17.08 3.85
N GLN A 703 16.83 15.80 3.91
CA GLN A 703 17.10 15.12 5.16
C GLN A 703 18.13 14.00 4.95
N LEU A 704 19.04 13.84 5.89
CA LEU A 704 19.95 12.70 6.00
C LEU A 704 19.66 11.94 7.30
N ASN A 705 19.48 10.62 7.19
CA ASN A 705 19.41 9.73 8.34
C ASN A 705 20.55 8.72 8.24
N VAL A 706 21.07 8.29 9.38
CA VAL A 706 22.10 7.25 9.45
C VAL A 706 21.71 6.21 10.49
N SER A 707 22.15 4.97 10.25
CA SER A 707 21.89 3.83 11.14
C SER A 707 23.13 2.96 11.30
N ALA A 708 23.23 2.30 12.45
CA ALA A 708 24.23 1.27 12.70
C ALA A 708 23.56 0.10 13.43
N ASN A 709 23.80 -1.11 12.95
CA ASN A 709 23.28 -2.34 13.51
C ASN A 709 24.45 -3.18 14.01
N TYR A 710 24.40 -3.62 15.27
CA TYR A 710 25.37 -4.51 15.87
C TYR A 710 24.71 -5.84 16.25
N SER A 711 25.14 -6.92 15.62
CA SER A 711 24.67 -8.29 15.88
C SER A 711 25.60 -9.00 16.86
N SER A 712 25.04 -9.60 17.91
CA SER A 712 25.74 -10.33 18.96
C SER A 712 24.82 -11.38 19.56
N THR A 713 25.16 -11.90 20.72
CA THR A 713 24.32 -12.77 21.53
C THR A 713 24.11 -12.17 22.92
N LEU A 714 22.92 -12.37 23.48
CA LEU A 714 22.55 -12.01 24.85
C LEU A 714 22.01 -13.29 25.54
N PHE A 715 22.67 -13.79 26.56
CA PHE A 715 22.32 -15.07 27.20
C PHE A 715 22.17 -16.23 26.20
N ASP A 716 23.10 -16.35 25.24
CA ASP A 716 23.12 -17.31 24.13
C ASP A 716 21.97 -17.12 23.09
N LEU A 717 21.13 -16.11 23.23
CA LEU A 717 20.10 -15.78 22.26
C LEU A 717 20.63 -14.75 21.25
N PRO A 718 20.30 -14.87 19.96
CA PRO A 718 20.65 -13.87 18.95
C PRO A 718 20.08 -12.48 19.33
N MET A 719 20.95 -11.49 19.38
CA MET A 719 20.62 -10.11 19.76
C MET A 719 21.11 -9.13 18.71
N ARG A 720 20.34 -8.10 18.46
CA ARG A 720 20.71 -6.94 17.63
C ARG A 720 20.54 -5.65 18.42
N LEU A 721 21.61 -4.85 18.50
CA LEU A 721 21.55 -3.48 18.98
C LEU A 721 21.46 -2.55 17.76
N LEU A 722 20.53 -1.65 17.77
CA LEU A 722 20.15 -0.81 16.66
C LEU A 722 20.27 0.64 17.10
N ILE A 723 21.09 1.42 16.40
CA ILE A 723 21.37 2.83 16.69
C ILE A 723 20.99 3.62 15.45
N ASP A 724 20.09 4.58 15.58
CA ASP A 724 19.63 5.37 14.46
C ASP A 724 19.69 6.87 14.82
N ILE A 725 20.07 7.70 13.88
CA ILE A 725 20.06 9.15 13.99
C ILE A 725 19.19 9.70 12.85
N TYR A 726 17.97 10.11 13.22
CA TYR A 726 17.08 10.82 12.33
C TYR A 726 17.52 12.27 12.18
N ASN A 727 17.54 12.79 10.95
CA ASN A 727 17.82 14.19 10.62
C ASN A 727 19.17 14.68 11.19
N VAL A 728 20.26 14.04 10.78
CA VAL A 728 21.65 14.20 11.32
C VAL A 728 22.08 15.65 11.48
N TYR A 729 21.75 16.53 10.54
CA TYR A 729 22.13 17.94 10.60
C TYR A 729 21.02 18.87 11.13
N SER A 730 19.98 18.29 11.77
CA SER A 730 18.90 19.00 12.48
C SER A 730 18.20 20.09 11.65
N ARG A 731 18.03 19.87 10.35
CA ARG A 731 17.26 20.77 9.50
C ARG A 731 15.79 20.64 9.82
N ARG A 732 15.18 21.71 10.28
CA ARG A 732 13.74 21.76 10.57
C ARG A 732 13.00 22.32 9.36
N ASP A 733 12.47 21.44 8.52
CA ASP A 733 11.61 21.82 7.41
C ASP A 733 10.27 22.39 7.90
N ILE A 734 9.64 23.22 7.07
CA ILE A 734 8.35 23.83 7.42
C ILE A 734 7.25 22.81 7.17
N TRP A 735 6.49 22.50 8.23
CA TRP A 735 5.28 21.67 8.10
C TRP A 735 4.13 22.49 7.52
N PHE A 736 3.77 23.60 8.21
CA PHE A 736 2.82 24.59 7.72
C PHE A 736 3.19 25.99 8.20
N ARG A 737 2.65 26.97 7.49
CA ARG A 737 2.83 28.40 7.77
C ARG A 737 1.49 29.00 8.13
N TYR A 738 1.46 29.82 9.18
CA TYR A 738 0.28 30.59 9.55
C TYR A 738 0.64 32.06 9.79
N TYR A 739 -0.38 32.88 9.78
CA TYR A 739 -0.27 34.33 9.90
C TYR A 739 -0.87 34.77 11.23
N ASP A 740 -0.03 35.19 12.15
CA ASP A 740 -0.47 35.72 13.46
C ASP A 740 -0.89 37.18 13.30
N THR A 741 -2.17 37.45 13.54
CA THR A 741 -2.80 38.78 13.44
C THR A 741 -3.10 39.37 14.79
N SER A 742 -2.61 38.82 15.88
CA SER A 742 -2.85 39.29 17.25
C SER A 742 -2.16 40.63 17.56
N THR A 743 -1.15 40.98 16.76
CA THR A 743 -0.42 42.26 16.86
C THR A 743 -0.75 43.20 15.70
N ASP A 744 -0.38 44.46 15.78
CA ASP A 744 -0.60 45.48 14.73
C ASP A 744 0.06 45.10 13.39
N ILE A 745 1.18 44.41 13.46
CA ILE A 745 1.88 43.88 12.27
C ILE A 745 1.60 42.38 12.19
N THR A 746 1.16 41.91 11.00
CA THR A 746 1.01 40.49 10.78
C THR A 746 2.36 39.78 10.78
N VAL A 747 2.53 38.83 11.67
CA VAL A 747 3.77 38.04 11.79
C VAL A 747 3.56 36.67 11.12
N VAL A 748 4.48 36.34 10.20
CA VAL A 748 4.52 35.03 9.58
C VAL A 748 5.20 34.05 10.54
N LYS A 749 4.50 33.01 10.93
CA LYS A 749 5.01 31.96 11.82
C LYS A 749 5.05 30.61 11.10
N ASP A 750 6.19 29.93 11.19
CA ASP A 750 6.42 28.62 10.63
C ASP A 750 6.41 27.55 11.73
N VAL A 751 5.50 26.60 11.63
CA VAL A 751 5.56 25.39 12.43
C VAL A 751 6.52 24.43 11.73
N LYS A 752 7.59 24.09 12.44
CA LYS A 752 8.70 23.31 11.90
C LYS A 752 8.61 21.86 12.32
N LEU A 753 9.11 20.99 11.46
CA LEU A 753 9.21 19.54 11.66
C LEU A 753 10.30 19.16 12.69
N LEU A 754 10.48 17.87 12.87
CA LEU A 754 11.32 17.30 13.92
C LEU A 754 12.81 17.66 13.78
N PRO A 755 13.49 17.93 14.89
CA PRO A 755 14.93 18.13 14.91
C PRO A 755 15.71 16.81 14.74
N ILE A 756 17.00 16.82 15.05
CA ILE A 756 17.78 15.59 15.19
C ILE A 756 17.18 14.73 16.33
N ILE A 757 16.98 13.43 16.06
CA ILE A 757 16.47 12.46 17.03
C ILE A 757 17.35 11.23 16.99
N PRO A 758 18.28 11.07 17.97
CA PRO A 758 18.98 9.81 18.17
C PRO A 758 18.05 8.80 18.85
N THR A 759 18.06 7.57 18.37
CA THR A 759 17.28 6.47 18.94
C THR A 759 18.14 5.22 19.09
N VAL A 760 17.82 4.40 20.07
CA VAL A 760 18.45 3.11 20.33
C VAL A 760 17.34 2.10 20.56
N SER A 761 17.50 0.92 20.00
CA SER A 761 16.62 -0.22 20.29
C SER A 761 17.41 -1.52 20.37
N ILE A 762 16.92 -2.44 21.17
CA ILE A 762 17.46 -3.79 21.31
C ILE A 762 16.41 -4.80 20.85
N GLU A 763 16.85 -5.79 20.11
CA GLU A 763 16.03 -6.87 19.57
C GLU A 763 16.63 -8.21 19.94
N VAL A 764 15.87 -9.13 20.49
CA VAL A 764 16.28 -10.47 20.89
C VAL A 764 15.34 -11.48 20.24
N LYS A 765 15.93 -12.54 19.66
CA LYS A 765 15.21 -13.71 19.12
C LYS A 765 15.38 -14.91 20.05
N PHE A 766 14.34 -15.71 20.21
CA PHE A 766 14.34 -16.88 21.09
C PHE A 766 13.47 -18.00 20.55
#